data_ca1d03a5442d914546c28e170518c050
#
_entry.id   ca1d03a5442d914546c28e170518c050
#
_cell.length_a   1.000
_cell.length_b   1.000
_cell.length_c   1.000
_cell.angle_alpha   90.00
_cell.angle_beta   90.00
_cell.angle_gamma   90.00
#
_symmetry.space_group_name_H-M   'P 1'
#
loop_
_entity.id
_entity.type
_entity.pdbx_description
1 polymer ?
#
loop_
_entity_poly.entity_id
_entity_poly.type
_entity_poly.pdbx_seq_one_letter_code
_entity_poly.pdbx_strand_id
1 'polypeptide(L)'
;MLMNVEEFADLFTTPLYFSLISGLILAAIALVRVNVVRRASIGWYVLQTFLGFMSRQGTNASAQTIPLFGDFKISGIQFAIWQITKVLLFGAFFANLMFGFSVVYLVDGNDLGIDSIPTIFSLPFVTPPTDHSYATEKVVPMIPALLVLVPPLLGAIGTRLLLYIGVHHVIKTVTAFLHDSTEGKPKYLSYVSTLEAVIGIGVLWAGFNMFFGNQIDYNTKYAIGGTLVVGLALIAFSFLDRMRSRILTHMLKRDVYIRIITIVVIALIVGIAMSVNNSVADAKKIEYLGPYNAQQIGVNRYLGELDQIEEHIHDVTLKSISPNNISGYIDENKDVLDGIRVWDWQAAFAKLKPEIGLIPYVTFEDNDILRFNDKLYWTASMAPILPSSVSLENRWYNEHLVYTHVPEGFLTLEATDGSIVDSSELFPQRKIYYGEGGLLDTTWSGYPTNREGSTAELNNESYSGMGGLDISPPISWMFEPNFMISYPGDSIHVMRYKDVNERMSTLYPYFLFNLFGKELDSLPVTDGKATYWLVPLIIGYDTSNIPWSVGNPYLRLAGYALVDTYNGNIQLIQHGDDFFTDMFMAQYQDKVIEMPEWLEKQIRYPQELFNWKTEMYNIYHVTDVDTFIQANEFYEIPRGLDTYYIEAKPPGFEEPEFVGLLSLELRGSQGRNLAGYMVVENDTPNLGKMQFYEVPIDSDTKLLGPTSVREALDRDPDFAQLKTLLRNPRIGDNILYRVGEHDTYFIPVYTAGAGGVVAQLGTIAAVGAAFTGEYYVGLGDTQESAFEAYLQKLSGVATTSSVTSGGVSMIMDKTAREDAIMSIFEEKEIKITTPTSIQIPLSFSIGDIAFYSKADLESTTELITKFIGEAGVGKRILMWEVDDTINFGYLKIVDNVTELHYIAIEVGK
;
A
#
# COMPACT_ATOMS: atom_id res chain seq x y z
N MET A 1 10.78 44.26 5.81
CA MET A 1 11.68 43.36 6.52
C MET A 1 12.74 42.95 5.51
N LEU A 2 13.96 43.47 5.65
CA LEU A 2 15.05 43.07 4.74
C LEU A 2 15.55 41.70 5.26
N MET A 3 15.33 40.67 4.48
CA MET A 3 15.88 39.32 4.72
C MET A 3 17.41 39.43 4.84
N ASN A 4 17.97 38.76 5.80
CA ASN A 4 19.43 38.71 6.00
C ASN A 4 20.10 38.04 4.79
N VAL A 5 21.34 38.29 4.47
CA VAL A 5 22.03 37.71 3.31
C VAL A 5 22.14 36.18 3.48
N GLU A 6 22.29 35.70 4.71
CA GLU A 6 22.30 34.24 5.02
C GLU A 6 20.93 33.60 4.79
N GLU A 7 19.85 34.21 5.31
CA GLU A 7 18.47 33.74 5.06
C GLU A 7 18.14 33.75 3.55
N PHE A 8 18.69 34.70 2.79
CA PHE A 8 18.52 34.72 1.34
C PHE A 8 19.32 33.61 0.65
N ALA A 9 20.52 33.30 1.13
CA ALA A 9 21.31 32.17 0.65
C ALA A 9 20.63 30.85 0.94
N ASP A 10 20.09 30.65 2.14
CA ASP A 10 19.35 29.46 2.53
C ASP A 10 18.08 29.25 1.68
N LEU A 11 17.40 30.33 1.31
CA LEU A 11 16.26 30.26 0.39
C LEU A 11 16.64 29.67 -0.97
N PHE A 12 17.84 29.94 -1.47
CA PHE A 12 18.34 29.41 -2.74
C PHE A 12 18.89 27.99 -2.62
N THR A 13 19.36 27.60 -1.45
CA THR A 13 19.84 26.22 -1.22
C THR A 13 18.70 25.23 -1.06
N THR A 14 17.50 25.68 -0.68
CA THR A 14 16.32 24.84 -0.59
C THR A 14 15.79 24.48 -2.00
N PRO A 15 15.74 23.20 -2.40
CA PRO A 15 15.40 22.80 -3.77
C PRO A 15 14.09 23.37 -4.27
N LEU A 16 13.06 23.40 -3.41
CA LEU A 16 11.74 23.90 -3.78
C LEU A 16 11.77 25.39 -4.12
N TYR A 17 12.30 26.21 -3.24
CA TYR A 17 12.35 27.66 -3.46
C TYR A 17 13.30 28.05 -4.58
N PHE A 18 14.44 27.38 -4.68
CA PHE A 18 15.36 27.57 -5.78
C PHE A 18 14.70 27.26 -7.13
N SER A 19 13.97 26.16 -7.21
CA SER A 19 13.26 25.75 -8.43
C SER A 19 12.16 26.74 -8.83
N LEU A 20 11.38 27.23 -7.86
CA LEU A 20 10.33 28.21 -8.10
C LEU A 20 10.91 29.55 -8.58
N ILE A 21 11.92 30.07 -7.88
CA ILE A 21 12.54 31.37 -8.19
C ILE A 21 13.25 31.30 -9.54
N SER A 22 14.09 30.29 -9.77
CA SER A 22 14.82 30.14 -11.03
C SER A 22 13.85 29.87 -12.19
N GLY A 23 12.79 29.10 -11.96
CA GLY A 23 11.73 28.84 -12.93
C GLY A 23 11.00 30.13 -13.35
N LEU A 24 10.65 30.98 -12.40
CA LEU A 24 10.03 32.29 -12.66
C LEU A 24 10.98 33.24 -13.41
N ILE A 25 12.27 33.29 -13.05
CA ILE A 25 13.28 34.08 -13.74
C ILE A 25 13.43 33.63 -15.19
N LEU A 26 13.58 32.32 -15.41
CA LEU A 26 13.70 31.75 -16.77
C LEU A 26 12.42 31.97 -17.60
N ALA A 27 11.25 31.87 -16.98
CA ALA A 27 9.99 32.20 -17.62
C ALA A 27 9.91 33.69 -18.03
N ALA A 28 10.36 34.58 -17.18
CA ALA A 28 10.43 36.02 -17.49
C ALA A 28 11.41 36.33 -18.64
N ILE A 29 12.60 35.67 -18.63
CA ILE A 29 13.59 35.81 -19.72
C ILE A 29 12.99 35.29 -21.06
N ALA A 30 12.31 34.15 -21.02
CA ALA A 30 11.63 33.58 -22.20
C ALA A 30 10.53 34.49 -22.74
N LEU A 31 9.83 35.22 -21.88
CA LEU A 31 8.81 36.22 -22.27
C LEU A 31 9.37 37.50 -22.87
N VAL A 32 10.52 37.98 -22.40
CA VAL A 32 11.18 39.17 -23.00
C VAL A 32 11.57 38.91 -24.45
N ARG A 33 11.90 37.65 -24.83
CA ARG A 33 12.14 37.26 -26.24
C ARG A 33 10.87 36.92 -27.01
N VAL A 34 9.75 37.50 -26.66
CA VAL A 34 8.37 37.21 -27.04
C VAL A 34 8.11 37.06 -28.54
N ASN A 35 8.80 37.77 -29.44
CA ASN A 35 8.53 37.69 -30.86
C ASN A 35 8.84 36.30 -31.47
N VAL A 36 9.84 35.60 -30.93
CA VAL A 36 10.18 34.23 -31.39
C VAL A 36 9.24 33.19 -30.78
N VAL A 37 9.00 33.30 -29.47
CA VAL A 37 8.15 32.37 -28.70
C VAL A 37 6.67 32.51 -29.09
N ARG A 38 6.20 33.73 -29.39
CA ARG A 38 4.84 34.00 -29.85
C ARG A 38 4.51 33.25 -31.11
N ARG A 39 5.42 33.18 -32.08
CA ARG A 39 5.22 32.49 -33.38
C ARG A 39 5.33 30.94 -33.23
N ALA A 40 5.95 30.45 -32.20
CA ALA A 40 6.19 29.02 -31.96
C ALA A 40 5.17 28.35 -31.01
N SER A 41 4.18 29.07 -30.48
CA SER A 41 3.29 28.58 -29.42
C SER A 41 2.09 27.80 -29.99
N ILE A 42 1.89 26.55 -29.63
CA ILE A 42 0.72 25.72 -29.99
C ILE A 42 -0.60 26.43 -29.68
N GLY A 43 -0.74 26.93 -28.45
CA GLY A 43 -1.94 27.63 -28.06
C GLY A 43 -2.23 28.85 -28.95
N TRP A 44 -1.19 29.50 -29.44
CA TRP A 44 -1.35 30.59 -30.43
C TRP A 44 -1.95 30.08 -31.74
N TYR A 45 -1.49 28.93 -32.23
CA TYR A 45 -2.04 28.33 -33.45
C TYR A 45 -3.44 27.79 -33.23
N VAL A 46 -3.72 27.12 -32.15
CA VAL A 46 -5.05 26.66 -31.78
C VAL A 46 -6.02 27.83 -31.66
N LEU A 47 -5.61 28.87 -30.94
CA LEU A 47 -6.41 30.10 -30.80
C LEU A 47 -6.66 30.79 -32.13
N GLN A 48 -5.63 30.94 -32.99
CA GLN A 48 -5.77 31.52 -34.29
C GLN A 48 -6.70 30.68 -35.19
N THR A 49 -6.56 29.35 -35.14
CA THR A 49 -7.41 28.44 -35.92
C THR A 49 -8.87 28.54 -35.43
N PHE A 50 -9.09 28.52 -34.11
CA PHE A 50 -10.41 28.66 -33.53
C PHE A 50 -11.07 30.00 -33.80
N LEU A 51 -10.35 31.11 -33.62
CA LEU A 51 -10.84 32.44 -33.91
C LEU A 51 -11.08 32.66 -35.42
N GLY A 52 -10.25 32.04 -36.26
CA GLY A 52 -10.48 32.02 -37.73
C GLY A 52 -11.74 31.24 -38.10
N PHE A 53 -12.03 30.14 -37.41
CA PHE A 53 -13.27 29.38 -37.60
C PHE A 53 -14.51 30.17 -37.12
N MET A 54 -14.42 30.80 -35.98
CA MET A 54 -15.51 31.62 -35.41
C MET A 54 -15.82 32.84 -36.29
N SER A 55 -14.81 33.49 -36.87
CA SER A 55 -15.00 34.65 -37.75
C SER A 55 -15.67 34.28 -39.08
N ARG A 56 -15.55 33.06 -39.57
CA ARG A 56 -16.22 32.56 -40.78
C ARG A 56 -17.73 32.37 -40.62
N GLN A 57 -18.22 32.16 -39.40
CA GLN A 57 -19.67 31.99 -39.16
C GLN A 57 -20.47 33.30 -39.15
N GLY A 58 -19.80 34.45 -39.11
CA GLY A 58 -20.46 35.75 -38.93
C GLY A 58 -20.50 36.71 -40.10
N THR A 59 -19.85 36.42 -41.22
CA THR A 59 -19.86 37.38 -42.36
C THR A 59 -19.94 36.69 -43.71
N ASN A 60 -20.96 37.02 -44.48
CA ASN A 60 -21.05 36.85 -45.95
C ASN A 60 -20.03 37.78 -46.65
N ALA A 61 -18.75 37.65 -46.31
CA ALA A 61 -17.72 38.43 -46.96
C ALA A 61 -16.98 37.54 -47.95
N SER A 62 -16.96 38.03 -49.22
CA SER A 62 -16.13 37.54 -50.31
C SER A 62 -14.82 36.94 -49.88
N ALA A 63 -14.43 35.85 -50.51
CA ALA A 63 -13.22 35.04 -50.26
C ALA A 63 -11.92 35.85 -50.29
N GLN A 64 -11.72 36.70 -49.30
CA GLN A 64 -10.41 37.19 -48.95
C GLN A 64 -9.75 36.15 -48.09
N THR A 65 -8.67 35.59 -48.58
CA THR A 65 -7.72 34.75 -47.91
C THR A 65 -7.57 35.16 -46.45
N ILE A 66 -8.19 34.41 -45.53
CA ILE A 66 -7.89 34.53 -44.13
C ILE A 66 -6.47 33.97 -43.99
N PRO A 67 -5.45 34.80 -43.72
CA PRO A 67 -4.13 34.29 -43.44
C PRO A 67 -4.27 33.50 -42.17
N LEU A 68 -4.21 32.17 -42.23
CA LEU A 68 -4.20 31.29 -41.06
C LEU A 68 -3.12 31.67 -40.04
N PHE A 69 -2.24 32.57 -40.45
CA PHE A 69 -1.10 33.08 -39.70
C PHE A 69 -0.95 34.61 -39.75
N GLY A 70 -1.99 35.32 -40.21
CA GLY A 70 -1.98 36.78 -40.34
C GLY A 70 -2.26 37.51 -39.04
N ASP A 71 -2.07 38.81 -39.02
CA ASP A 71 -2.21 39.72 -37.88
C ASP A 71 -3.64 39.74 -37.32
N PHE A 72 -3.92 38.78 -36.45
CA PHE A 72 -5.14 38.74 -35.66
C PHE A 72 -5.08 39.84 -34.60
N LYS A 73 -5.97 40.82 -34.64
CA LYS A 73 -6.15 41.77 -33.55
C LYS A 73 -6.86 41.10 -32.37
N ILE A 74 -6.09 40.63 -31.41
CA ILE A 74 -6.58 40.11 -30.13
C ILE A 74 -6.84 41.29 -29.20
N SER A 75 -7.95 41.27 -28.44
CA SER A 75 -8.20 42.27 -27.40
C SER A 75 -7.05 42.29 -26.38
N GLY A 76 -6.77 43.44 -25.77
CA GLY A 76 -5.70 43.57 -24.77
C GLY A 76 -5.86 42.58 -23.61
N ILE A 77 -7.11 42.29 -23.21
CA ILE A 77 -7.40 41.32 -22.13
C ILE A 77 -7.06 39.89 -22.57
N GLN A 78 -7.46 39.45 -23.75
CA GLN A 78 -7.13 38.12 -24.29
C GLN A 78 -5.62 37.95 -24.44
N PHE A 79 -4.91 39.00 -24.85
CA PHE A 79 -3.46 39.00 -24.94
C PHE A 79 -2.81 38.86 -23.54
N ALA A 80 -3.32 39.58 -22.53
CA ALA A 80 -2.83 39.50 -21.16
C ALA A 80 -3.06 38.10 -20.58
N ILE A 81 -4.28 37.55 -20.70
CA ILE A 81 -4.58 36.18 -20.23
C ILE A 81 -3.65 35.18 -20.92
N TRP A 82 -3.43 35.29 -22.19
CA TRP A 82 -2.52 34.41 -22.92
C TRP A 82 -1.07 34.53 -22.46
N GLN A 83 -0.58 35.72 -22.14
CA GLN A 83 0.76 35.91 -21.59
C GLN A 83 0.89 35.29 -20.19
N ILE A 84 -0.10 35.49 -19.33
CA ILE A 84 -0.16 34.86 -18.01
C ILE A 84 -0.12 33.33 -18.13
N THR A 85 -0.96 32.76 -19.00
CA THR A 85 -0.98 31.29 -19.22
C THR A 85 0.38 30.78 -19.68
N LYS A 86 1.08 31.51 -20.56
CA LYS A 86 2.44 31.14 -20.97
C LYS A 86 3.42 31.20 -19.81
N VAL A 87 3.37 32.27 -19.00
CA VAL A 87 4.25 32.40 -17.82
C VAL A 87 4.06 31.19 -16.92
N LEU A 88 2.81 30.85 -16.62
CA LEU A 88 2.50 29.70 -15.77
C LEU A 88 2.99 28.38 -16.37
N LEU A 89 2.78 28.14 -17.66
CA LEU A 89 3.23 26.92 -18.32
C LEU A 89 4.75 26.79 -18.39
N PHE A 90 5.44 27.87 -18.78
CA PHE A 90 6.90 27.88 -18.81
C PHE A 90 7.51 27.92 -17.42
N GLY A 91 6.89 28.63 -16.46
CA GLY A 91 7.29 28.62 -15.06
C GLY A 91 7.23 27.22 -14.48
N ALA A 92 6.12 26.51 -14.66
CA ALA A 92 5.98 25.13 -14.23
C ALA A 92 7.00 24.18 -14.91
N PHE A 93 7.27 24.37 -16.20
CA PHE A 93 8.29 23.60 -16.92
C PHE A 93 9.68 23.80 -16.32
N PHE A 94 10.12 25.07 -16.20
CA PHE A 94 11.44 25.38 -15.68
C PHE A 94 11.57 25.06 -14.19
N ALA A 95 10.52 25.26 -13.39
CA ALA A 95 10.52 24.90 -11.98
C ALA A 95 10.73 23.40 -11.78
N ASN A 96 10.01 22.55 -12.52
CA ASN A 96 10.22 21.09 -12.46
C ASN A 96 11.64 20.68 -12.88
N LEU A 97 12.19 21.34 -13.91
CA LEU A 97 13.54 21.04 -14.37
C LEU A 97 14.58 21.47 -13.34
N MET A 98 14.43 22.68 -12.78
CA MET A 98 15.36 23.22 -11.80
C MET A 98 15.25 22.51 -10.46
N PHE A 99 14.07 22.05 -10.07
CA PHE A 99 13.90 21.22 -8.89
C PHE A 99 14.74 19.95 -8.99
N GLY A 100 14.64 19.22 -10.11
CA GLY A 100 15.47 18.05 -10.34
C GLY A 100 16.98 18.35 -10.27
N PHE A 101 17.42 19.43 -10.92
CA PHE A 101 18.84 19.82 -10.87
C PHE A 101 19.31 20.26 -9.48
N SER A 102 18.49 21.00 -8.73
CA SER A 102 18.84 21.45 -7.38
C SER A 102 18.97 20.28 -6.41
N VAL A 103 18.07 19.28 -6.50
CA VAL A 103 18.18 18.06 -5.70
C VAL A 103 19.44 17.28 -6.04
N VAL A 104 19.75 17.08 -7.32
CA VAL A 104 20.99 16.41 -7.73
C VAL A 104 22.23 17.15 -7.22
N TYR A 105 22.19 18.47 -7.24
CA TYR A 105 23.30 19.29 -6.71
C TYR A 105 23.48 19.14 -5.19
N LEU A 106 22.37 18.99 -4.45
CA LEU A 106 22.41 18.85 -2.99
C LEU A 106 22.68 17.40 -2.52
N VAL A 107 22.26 16.41 -3.30
CA VAL A 107 22.44 14.98 -2.94
C VAL A 107 23.87 14.60 -2.74
N ASP A 108 24.76 15.17 -3.50
CA ASP A 108 26.18 15.20 -3.15
C ASP A 108 26.92 16.05 -4.19
N GLY A 109 27.55 17.07 -3.71
CA GLY A 109 28.36 17.93 -4.56
C GLY A 109 29.47 17.20 -5.33
N ASN A 110 29.71 15.93 -5.05
CA ASN A 110 30.89 15.26 -5.59
C ASN A 110 30.65 13.96 -6.36
N ASP A 111 29.66 13.12 -6.01
CA ASP A 111 29.53 11.79 -6.59
C ASP A 111 28.45 11.62 -7.68
N LEU A 112 27.49 12.52 -7.75
CA LEU A 112 26.39 12.49 -8.73
C LEU A 112 26.51 13.58 -9.79
N GLY A 113 27.71 14.09 -10.03
CA GLY A 113 28.00 15.09 -11.01
C GLY A 113 27.77 14.63 -12.47
N ILE A 114 28.24 15.46 -13.41
CA ILE A 114 28.18 15.21 -14.86
C ILE A 114 28.74 13.82 -15.23
N ASP A 115 29.63 13.27 -14.42
CA ASP A 115 30.25 11.94 -14.61
C ASP A 115 29.26 10.78 -14.46
N SER A 116 28.14 10.96 -13.75
CA SER A 116 27.08 9.93 -13.65
C SER A 116 26.26 9.80 -14.94
N ILE A 117 26.19 10.83 -15.76
CA ILE A 117 25.40 10.83 -16.99
C ILE A 117 25.85 9.73 -17.98
N PRO A 118 27.17 9.58 -18.29
CA PRO A 118 27.64 8.49 -19.12
C PRO A 118 27.28 7.09 -18.57
N THR A 119 27.36 6.92 -17.26
CA THR A 119 26.99 5.66 -16.60
C THR A 119 25.50 5.34 -16.81
N ILE A 120 24.61 6.29 -16.57
CA ILE A 120 23.16 6.12 -16.80
C ILE A 120 22.88 5.68 -18.25
N PHE A 121 23.49 6.36 -19.23
CA PHE A 121 23.28 6.02 -20.64
C PHE A 121 23.94 4.69 -21.06
N SER A 122 24.93 4.19 -20.32
CA SER A 122 25.58 2.92 -20.60
C SER A 122 24.82 1.71 -20.03
N LEU A 123 23.98 1.89 -18.98
CA LEU A 123 23.27 0.82 -18.28
C LEU A 123 22.57 -0.19 -19.22
N PRO A 124 21.82 0.22 -20.24
CA PRO A 124 21.14 -0.71 -21.14
C PRO A 124 22.09 -1.58 -21.99
N PHE A 125 23.34 -1.14 -22.19
CA PHE A 125 24.30 -1.81 -23.07
C PHE A 125 25.31 -2.66 -22.33
N VAL A 126 25.47 -2.45 -21.03
CA VAL A 126 26.36 -3.25 -20.19
C VAL A 126 25.68 -4.58 -19.87
N THR A 127 26.39 -5.68 -20.03
CA THR A 127 25.99 -6.95 -19.44
C THR A 127 26.53 -6.97 -18.02
N PRO A 128 25.68 -6.90 -16.99
CA PRO A 128 26.14 -6.84 -15.61
C PRO A 128 26.82 -8.15 -15.20
N PRO A 129 27.64 -8.14 -14.13
CA PRO A 129 28.21 -9.36 -13.56
C PRO A 129 27.12 -10.25 -12.92
N THR A 130 27.48 -11.47 -12.58
CA THR A 130 26.59 -12.45 -11.94
C THR A 130 26.40 -12.21 -10.44
N ASP A 131 27.18 -11.32 -9.85
CA ASP A 131 27.00 -10.81 -8.50
C ASP A 131 26.30 -9.45 -8.50
N HIS A 132 25.82 -8.98 -7.35
CA HIS A 132 25.10 -7.71 -7.23
C HIS A 132 26.02 -6.48 -7.05
N SER A 133 27.34 -6.64 -7.20
CA SER A 133 28.31 -5.57 -7.01
C SER A 133 28.08 -4.37 -7.94
N TYR A 134 27.71 -4.63 -9.20
CA TYR A 134 27.42 -3.56 -10.15
C TYR A 134 26.19 -2.72 -9.74
N ALA A 135 25.13 -3.35 -9.23
CA ALA A 135 23.96 -2.64 -8.73
C ALA A 135 24.33 -1.79 -7.50
N THR A 136 25.00 -2.41 -6.52
CA THR A 136 25.34 -1.73 -5.25
C THR A 136 26.35 -0.60 -5.44
N GLU A 137 27.34 -0.78 -6.31
CA GLU A 137 28.38 0.23 -6.55
C GLU A 137 28.00 1.32 -7.57
N LYS A 138 27.17 0.99 -8.57
CA LYS A 138 26.90 1.89 -9.71
C LYS A 138 25.49 2.42 -9.77
N VAL A 139 24.48 1.62 -9.37
CA VAL A 139 23.06 2.02 -9.49
C VAL A 139 22.54 2.60 -8.20
N VAL A 140 22.78 1.95 -7.08
CA VAL A 140 22.31 2.38 -5.76
C VAL A 140 22.71 3.83 -5.43
N PRO A 141 23.96 4.28 -5.62
CA PRO A 141 24.33 5.68 -5.37
C PRO A 141 23.61 6.68 -6.27
N MET A 142 23.11 6.24 -7.43
CA MET A 142 22.37 7.09 -8.36
C MET A 142 20.86 7.15 -8.08
N ILE A 143 20.33 6.30 -7.21
CA ILE A 143 18.88 6.20 -6.96
C ILE A 143 18.27 7.56 -6.59
N PRO A 144 18.81 8.36 -5.67
CA PRO A 144 18.24 9.66 -5.37
C PRO A 144 18.12 10.57 -6.59
N ALA A 145 19.16 10.60 -7.44
CA ALA A 145 19.13 11.39 -8.67
C ALA A 145 18.11 10.83 -9.70
N LEU A 146 18.01 9.50 -9.83
CA LEU A 146 17.05 8.86 -10.72
C LEU A 146 15.61 9.13 -10.28
N LEU A 147 15.33 9.15 -8.98
CA LEU A 147 14.01 9.43 -8.43
C LEU A 147 13.54 10.86 -8.66
N VAL A 148 14.43 11.83 -8.54
CA VAL A 148 14.06 13.25 -8.52
C VAL A 148 14.35 13.97 -9.83
N LEU A 149 15.48 13.66 -10.50
CA LEU A 149 15.85 14.32 -11.75
C LEU A 149 15.11 13.75 -12.97
N VAL A 150 15.04 12.42 -13.08
CA VAL A 150 14.59 11.76 -14.31
C VAL A 150 13.11 12.02 -14.59
N PRO A 151 12.15 11.86 -13.67
CA PRO A 151 10.73 12.10 -13.93
C PRO A 151 10.42 13.53 -14.40
N PRO A 152 10.91 14.61 -13.75
CA PRO A 152 10.70 15.95 -14.25
C PRO A 152 11.37 16.21 -15.61
N LEU A 153 12.58 15.69 -15.83
CA LEU A 153 13.30 15.82 -17.09
C LEU A 153 12.55 15.18 -18.24
N LEU A 154 12.12 13.93 -18.08
CA LEU A 154 11.32 13.20 -19.06
C LEU A 154 9.97 13.90 -19.28
N GLY A 155 9.26 14.26 -18.23
CA GLY A 155 7.97 14.93 -18.30
C GLY A 155 8.08 16.33 -18.91
N ALA A 156 9.10 17.12 -18.53
CA ALA A 156 9.31 18.45 -19.02
C ALA A 156 9.76 18.47 -20.49
N ILE A 157 10.77 17.70 -20.85
CA ILE A 157 11.32 17.69 -22.21
C ILE A 157 10.43 16.88 -23.16
N GLY A 158 10.11 15.66 -22.81
CA GLY A 158 9.38 14.74 -23.68
C GLY A 158 7.91 15.06 -23.76
N THR A 159 7.21 14.96 -22.66
CA THR A 159 5.75 15.05 -22.66
C THR A 159 5.28 16.47 -22.91
N ARG A 160 5.93 17.47 -22.39
CA ARG A 160 5.51 18.86 -22.53
C ARG A 160 6.12 19.57 -23.73
N LEU A 161 7.45 19.54 -23.89
CA LEU A 161 8.14 20.26 -24.95
C LEU A 161 8.03 19.56 -26.32
N LEU A 162 8.32 18.25 -26.38
CA LEU A 162 8.23 17.50 -27.67
C LEU A 162 6.80 17.35 -28.13
N LEU A 163 5.85 17.07 -27.23
CA LEU A 163 4.43 17.06 -27.58
C LEU A 163 3.99 18.42 -28.09
N TYR A 164 4.40 19.48 -27.41
CA TYR A 164 4.13 20.87 -27.81
C TYR A 164 4.67 21.16 -29.21
N ILE A 165 5.94 20.86 -29.47
CA ILE A 165 6.56 21.06 -30.81
C ILE A 165 5.89 20.15 -31.84
N GLY A 166 5.65 18.87 -31.50
CA GLY A 166 5.02 17.90 -32.40
C GLY A 166 3.61 18.33 -32.86
N VAL A 167 2.73 18.63 -31.89
CA VAL A 167 1.36 19.09 -32.20
C VAL A 167 1.38 20.40 -32.96
N HIS A 168 2.29 21.33 -32.65
CA HIS A 168 2.47 22.56 -33.40
C HIS A 168 2.80 22.29 -34.88
N HIS A 169 3.78 21.42 -35.13
CA HIS A 169 4.17 21.07 -36.49
C HIS A 169 3.07 20.29 -37.24
N VAL A 170 2.33 19.41 -36.58
CA VAL A 170 1.19 18.69 -37.15
C VAL A 170 0.08 19.67 -37.56
N ILE A 171 -0.33 20.55 -36.65
CA ILE A 171 -1.37 21.56 -36.97
C ILE A 171 -0.92 22.44 -38.15
N LYS A 172 0.33 22.91 -38.12
CA LYS A 172 0.89 23.72 -39.21
C LYS A 172 0.88 22.95 -40.54
N THR A 173 1.24 21.70 -40.53
CA THR A 173 1.26 20.84 -41.74
C THR A 173 -0.15 20.60 -42.27
N VAL A 174 -1.11 20.27 -41.40
CA VAL A 174 -2.51 20.08 -41.81
C VAL A 174 -3.12 21.35 -42.34
N THR A 175 -2.88 22.49 -41.73
CA THR A 175 -3.40 23.77 -42.20
C THR A 175 -2.77 24.18 -43.55
N ALA A 176 -1.47 23.93 -43.73
CA ALA A 176 -0.81 24.15 -45.02
C ALA A 176 -1.36 23.22 -46.11
N PHE A 177 -1.60 21.95 -45.82
CA PHE A 177 -2.21 20.98 -46.72
C PHE A 177 -3.62 21.41 -47.14
N LEU A 178 -4.45 21.83 -46.21
CA LEU A 178 -5.81 22.31 -46.52
C LEU A 178 -5.79 23.56 -47.42
N HIS A 179 -4.85 24.49 -47.15
CA HIS A 179 -4.68 25.69 -47.95
C HIS A 179 -4.21 25.37 -49.37
N ASP A 180 -3.14 24.59 -49.52
CA ASP A 180 -2.58 24.20 -50.81
C ASP A 180 -3.56 23.32 -51.63
N SER A 181 -4.39 22.52 -50.93
CA SER A 181 -5.46 21.72 -51.56
C SER A 181 -6.56 22.61 -52.15
N THR A 182 -6.89 23.73 -51.50
CA THR A 182 -7.88 24.71 -52.04
C THR A 182 -7.34 25.48 -53.24
N GLU A 183 -6.00 25.63 -53.32
CA GLU A 183 -5.34 26.24 -54.46
C GLU A 183 -5.01 25.25 -55.60
N GLY A 184 -5.34 23.97 -55.45
CA GLY A 184 -5.10 22.93 -56.45
C GLY A 184 -3.63 22.54 -56.66
N LYS A 185 -2.72 22.90 -55.73
CA LYS A 185 -1.27 22.64 -55.84
C LYS A 185 -0.69 22.03 -54.56
N PRO A 186 -1.21 20.88 -54.06
CA PRO A 186 -0.72 20.31 -52.83
C PRO A 186 0.72 19.73 -52.95
N LYS A 187 1.58 20.10 -51.99
CA LYS A 187 2.98 19.64 -51.90
C LYS A 187 3.09 18.41 -51.01
N TYR A 188 2.51 17.27 -51.42
CA TYR A 188 2.40 16.06 -50.61
C TYR A 188 3.69 15.63 -49.96
N LEU A 189 4.82 15.62 -50.64
CA LEU A 189 6.14 15.22 -50.10
C LEU A 189 6.59 16.11 -48.94
N SER A 190 6.28 17.40 -48.96
CA SER A 190 6.65 18.33 -47.90
C SER A 190 5.84 18.04 -46.60
N TYR A 191 4.56 17.65 -46.74
CA TYR A 191 3.70 17.32 -45.60
C TYR A 191 4.10 15.99 -44.99
N VAL A 192 4.33 14.97 -45.84
CA VAL A 192 4.82 13.64 -45.44
C VAL A 192 6.16 13.78 -44.71
N SER A 193 7.12 14.52 -45.26
CA SER A 193 8.40 14.82 -44.66
C SER A 193 8.29 15.39 -43.23
N THR A 194 7.37 16.34 -43.04
CA THR A 194 7.19 16.94 -41.69
C THR A 194 6.58 15.96 -40.72
N LEU A 195 5.59 15.16 -41.14
CA LEU A 195 4.98 14.13 -40.27
C LEU A 195 6.00 13.04 -39.93
N GLU A 196 6.81 12.59 -40.89
CA GLU A 196 7.88 11.62 -40.64
C GLU A 196 8.91 12.12 -39.64
N ALA A 197 9.30 13.40 -39.77
CA ALA A 197 10.24 13.98 -38.81
C ALA A 197 9.65 14.00 -37.38
N VAL A 198 8.36 14.39 -37.26
CA VAL A 198 7.69 14.42 -35.95
C VAL A 198 7.57 13.01 -35.35
N ILE A 199 7.13 12.04 -36.18
CA ILE A 199 6.99 10.65 -35.75
C ILE A 199 8.39 10.07 -35.42
N GLY A 200 9.40 10.34 -36.27
CA GLY A 200 10.76 9.89 -36.02
C GLY A 200 11.35 10.41 -34.72
N ILE A 201 11.15 11.69 -34.42
CA ILE A 201 11.55 12.27 -33.12
C ILE A 201 10.77 11.63 -31.96
N GLY A 202 9.47 11.38 -32.12
CA GLY A 202 8.67 10.70 -31.13
C GLY A 202 9.14 9.27 -30.85
N VAL A 203 9.52 8.51 -31.89
CA VAL A 203 10.10 7.17 -31.76
C VAL A 203 11.47 7.20 -31.08
N LEU A 204 12.34 8.16 -31.45
CA LEU A 204 13.63 8.35 -30.75
C LEU A 204 13.43 8.68 -29.28
N TRP A 205 12.42 9.50 -28.98
CA TRP A 205 12.07 9.84 -27.61
C TRP A 205 11.57 8.62 -26.83
N ALA A 206 10.74 7.77 -27.46
CA ALA A 206 10.31 6.51 -26.84
C ALA A 206 11.51 5.59 -26.53
N GLY A 207 12.46 5.48 -27.47
CA GLY A 207 13.71 4.77 -27.22
C GLY A 207 14.55 5.39 -26.10
N PHE A 208 14.62 6.71 -26.03
CA PHE A 208 15.30 7.44 -24.97
C PHE A 208 14.70 7.16 -23.58
N ASN A 209 13.36 7.13 -23.49
CA ASN A 209 12.69 6.81 -22.23
C ASN A 209 13.03 5.40 -21.73
N MET A 210 13.33 4.45 -22.63
CA MET A 210 13.68 3.08 -22.23
C MET A 210 15.05 2.99 -21.51
N PHE A 211 15.93 4.01 -21.62
CA PHE A 211 17.16 4.08 -20.82
C PHE A 211 16.87 4.26 -19.32
N PHE A 212 15.73 4.81 -19.01
CA PHE A 212 15.30 5.09 -17.64
C PHE A 212 14.17 4.16 -17.18
N GLY A 213 14.09 2.97 -17.75
CA GLY A 213 13.11 1.96 -17.37
C GLY A 213 13.61 1.06 -16.23
N ASN A 214 12.66 0.46 -15.51
CA ASN A 214 12.97 -0.50 -14.44
C ASN A 214 13.45 -1.87 -14.92
N GLN A 215 13.27 -2.17 -16.21
CA GLN A 215 13.72 -3.41 -16.82
C GLN A 215 14.81 -3.13 -17.85
N ILE A 216 16.05 -3.48 -17.52
CA ILE A 216 17.20 -3.36 -18.41
C ILE A 216 17.78 -4.75 -18.67
N ASP A 217 17.05 -5.52 -19.45
CA ASP A 217 17.41 -6.85 -19.93
C ASP A 217 17.81 -6.83 -21.42
N TYR A 218 18.09 -7.99 -21.99
CA TYR A 218 18.42 -8.12 -23.42
C TYR A 218 17.28 -7.67 -24.34
N ASN A 219 16.00 -7.91 -23.96
CA ASN A 219 14.85 -7.50 -24.76
C ASN A 219 14.75 -5.98 -24.82
N THR A 220 14.99 -5.31 -23.70
CA THR A 220 15.06 -3.85 -23.64
C THR A 220 16.18 -3.29 -24.52
N LYS A 221 17.37 -3.94 -24.54
CA LYS A 221 18.47 -3.56 -25.45
C LYS A 221 18.05 -3.63 -26.92
N TYR A 222 17.39 -4.71 -27.34
CA TYR A 222 16.89 -4.85 -28.70
C TYR A 222 15.77 -3.82 -29.01
N ALA A 223 14.89 -3.55 -28.07
CA ALA A 223 13.84 -2.55 -28.22
C ALA A 223 14.43 -1.14 -28.38
N ILE A 224 15.41 -0.75 -27.56
CA ILE A 224 16.13 0.52 -27.69
C ILE A 224 16.84 0.60 -29.05
N GLY A 225 17.59 -0.43 -29.45
CA GLY A 225 18.23 -0.49 -30.74
C GLY A 225 17.26 -0.35 -31.91
N GLY A 226 16.11 -1.05 -31.84
CA GLY A 226 15.05 -1.00 -32.84
C GLY A 226 14.44 0.38 -32.95
N THR A 227 14.09 1.02 -31.84
CA THR A 227 13.50 2.39 -31.82
C THR A 227 14.50 3.42 -32.34
N LEU A 228 15.78 3.32 -32.01
CA LEU A 228 16.82 4.20 -32.54
C LEU A 228 16.94 4.07 -34.06
N VAL A 229 17.00 2.85 -34.58
CA VAL A 229 17.12 2.59 -36.02
C VAL A 229 15.87 3.09 -36.77
N VAL A 230 14.66 2.79 -36.26
CA VAL A 230 13.41 3.25 -36.88
C VAL A 230 13.30 4.78 -36.83
N GLY A 231 13.59 5.40 -35.69
CA GLY A 231 13.54 6.85 -35.55
C GLY A 231 14.51 7.57 -36.48
N LEU A 232 15.75 7.09 -36.54
CA LEU A 232 16.77 7.64 -37.48
C LEU A 232 16.39 7.40 -38.93
N ALA A 233 15.81 6.25 -39.28
CA ALA A 233 15.34 5.96 -40.63
C ALA A 233 14.20 6.94 -41.07
N LEU A 234 13.25 7.20 -40.17
CA LEU A 234 12.17 8.15 -40.44
C LEU A 234 12.69 9.58 -40.62
N ILE A 235 13.66 10.01 -39.79
CA ILE A 235 14.28 11.32 -39.96
C ILE A 235 15.10 11.39 -41.26
N ALA A 236 15.82 10.34 -41.66
CA ALA A 236 16.52 10.24 -42.90
C ALA A 236 15.57 10.30 -44.10
N PHE A 237 14.45 9.58 -44.06
CA PHE A 237 13.42 9.65 -45.08
C PHE A 237 12.82 11.07 -45.17
N SER A 238 12.51 11.70 -44.03
CA SER A 238 12.07 13.09 -43.99
C SER A 238 13.05 14.04 -44.66
N PHE A 239 14.35 13.87 -44.39
CA PHE A 239 15.40 14.69 -45.00
C PHE A 239 15.48 14.46 -46.54
N LEU A 240 15.47 13.19 -46.95
CA LEU A 240 15.50 12.81 -48.37
C LEU A 240 14.28 13.39 -49.13
N ASP A 241 13.10 13.34 -48.57
CA ASP A 241 11.88 13.90 -49.16
C ASP A 241 11.95 15.42 -49.29
N ARG A 242 12.50 16.10 -48.30
CA ARG A 242 12.70 17.53 -48.33
C ARG A 242 13.68 17.94 -49.43
N MET A 243 14.72 17.13 -49.70
CA MET A 243 15.63 17.31 -50.81
C MET A 243 14.95 17.02 -52.15
N ARG A 244 14.16 15.93 -52.26
CA ARG A 244 13.47 15.49 -53.46
C ARG A 244 12.23 16.34 -53.82
N SER A 245 11.57 16.98 -52.86
CA SER A 245 10.39 17.81 -53.04
C SER A 245 10.61 18.95 -54.07
N ARG A 246 11.86 19.26 -54.39
CA ARG A 246 12.27 20.23 -55.42
C ARG A 246 12.30 19.61 -56.83
N ILE A 247 12.21 18.31 -57.00
CA ILE A 247 12.57 17.61 -58.22
C ILE A 247 11.46 16.73 -58.84
N LEU A 248 10.57 16.07 -58.13
CA LEU A 248 9.60 15.11 -58.70
C LEU A 248 8.38 14.81 -57.80
N THR A 249 7.20 14.93 -58.40
CA THR A 249 5.89 14.67 -57.75
C THR A 249 5.33 13.25 -58.02
N HIS A 250 5.94 12.44 -58.88
CA HIS A 250 5.32 11.22 -59.41
C HIS A 250 5.54 9.91 -58.68
N MET A 251 6.29 9.87 -57.54
CA MET A 251 6.71 8.60 -56.90
C MET A 251 6.18 8.36 -55.47
N LEU A 252 5.15 9.09 -55.07
CA LEU A 252 4.65 9.03 -53.68
C LEU A 252 4.29 7.60 -53.21
N LYS A 253 3.56 6.85 -54.05
CA LYS A 253 3.14 5.48 -53.70
C LYS A 253 4.32 4.54 -53.45
N ARG A 254 5.33 4.50 -54.34
CA ARG A 254 6.51 3.66 -54.21
C ARG A 254 7.32 4.03 -52.96
N ASP A 255 7.46 5.29 -52.68
CA ASP A 255 8.26 5.77 -51.54
C ASP A 255 7.56 5.45 -50.21
N VAL A 256 6.23 5.53 -50.14
CA VAL A 256 5.46 5.07 -48.98
C VAL A 256 5.62 3.55 -48.76
N TYR A 257 5.53 2.75 -49.83
CA TYR A 257 5.76 1.30 -49.73
C TYR A 257 7.16 0.98 -49.23
N ILE A 258 8.21 1.64 -49.75
CA ILE A 258 9.59 1.42 -49.28
C ILE A 258 9.72 1.70 -47.79
N ARG A 259 9.09 2.78 -47.27
CA ARG A 259 9.11 3.13 -45.85
C ARG A 259 8.42 2.08 -44.98
N ILE A 260 7.21 1.69 -45.36
CA ILE A 260 6.45 0.66 -44.68
C ILE A 260 7.27 -0.64 -44.63
N ILE A 261 7.83 -1.06 -45.79
CA ILE A 261 8.65 -2.26 -45.88
C ILE A 261 9.88 -2.13 -44.96
N THR A 262 10.57 -0.99 -44.99
CA THR A 262 11.76 -0.77 -44.13
C THR A 262 11.40 -0.89 -42.65
N ILE A 263 10.32 -0.24 -42.21
CA ILE A 263 9.87 -0.30 -40.79
C ILE A 263 9.49 -1.73 -40.40
N VAL A 264 8.70 -2.40 -41.31
CA VAL A 264 8.27 -3.79 -41.08
C VAL A 264 9.47 -4.74 -41.00
N VAL A 265 10.45 -4.57 -41.88
CA VAL A 265 11.69 -5.39 -41.87
C VAL A 265 12.47 -5.16 -40.58
N ILE A 266 12.63 -3.92 -40.14
CA ILE A 266 13.31 -3.61 -38.87
C ILE A 266 12.53 -4.23 -37.71
N ALA A 267 11.22 -4.04 -37.64
CA ALA A 267 10.37 -4.62 -36.60
C ALA A 267 10.45 -6.17 -36.59
N LEU A 268 10.47 -6.79 -37.77
CA LEU A 268 10.62 -8.23 -37.91
C LEU A 268 11.98 -8.71 -37.40
N ILE A 269 13.07 -8.02 -37.76
CA ILE A 269 14.42 -8.35 -37.28
C ILE A 269 14.48 -8.25 -35.76
N VAL A 270 13.96 -7.18 -35.18
CA VAL A 270 13.90 -6.98 -33.72
C VAL A 270 13.04 -8.07 -33.08
N GLY A 271 11.87 -8.35 -33.64
CA GLY A 271 10.95 -9.39 -33.13
C GLY A 271 11.59 -10.80 -33.18
N ILE A 272 12.30 -11.14 -34.26
CA ILE A 272 13.04 -12.40 -34.36
C ILE A 272 14.15 -12.43 -33.31
N ALA A 273 14.93 -11.34 -33.17
CA ALA A 273 15.99 -11.27 -32.18
C ALA A 273 15.46 -11.47 -30.76
N MET A 274 14.35 -10.82 -30.40
CA MET A 274 13.70 -11.01 -29.10
C MET A 274 13.16 -12.43 -28.93
N SER A 275 12.56 -13.02 -29.97
CA SER A 275 12.04 -14.40 -29.90
C SER A 275 13.15 -15.43 -29.73
N VAL A 276 14.26 -15.29 -30.46
CA VAL A 276 15.44 -16.15 -30.30
C VAL A 276 16.02 -15.99 -28.90
N ASN A 277 16.12 -14.75 -28.43
CA ASN A 277 16.61 -14.43 -27.10
C ASN A 277 15.75 -15.08 -26.00
N ASN A 278 14.43 -15.00 -26.10
CA ASN A 278 13.53 -15.63 -25.14
C ASN A 278 13.70 -17.17 -25.15
N SER A 279 13.84 -17.78 -26.34
CA SER A 279 14.06 -19.22 -26.43
C SER A 279 15.42 -19.65 -25.82
N VAL A 280 16.46 -18.83 -25.93
CA VAL A 280 17.75 -19.07 -25.27
C VAL A 280 17.62 -18.88 -23.76
N ALA A 281 16.93 -17.85 -23.33
CA ALA A 281 16.66 -17.59 -21.90
C ALA A 281 15.89 -18.74 -21.24
N ASP A 282 14.90 -19.30 -21.93
CA ASP A 282 14.15 -20.47 -21.44
C ASP A 282 15.04 -21.74 -21.36
N ALA A 283 15.92 -21.94 -22.35
CA ALA A 283 16.80 -23.13 -22.40
C ALA A 283 17.99 -23.07 -21.43
N LYS A 284 18.47 -21.86 -21.11
CA LYS A 284 19.64 -21.60 -20.26
C LYS A 284 19.32 -20.55 -19.19
N LYS A 285 18.29 -20.80 -18.44
CA LYS A 285 17.67 -19.81 -17.56
C LYS A 285 18.67 -19.18 -16.58
N ILE A 286 19.46 -20.02 -15.91
CA ILE A 286 20.43 -19.56 -14.90
C ILE A 286 21.53 -18.71 -15.54
N GLU A 287 22.22 -19.26 -16.56
CA GLU A 287 23.32 -18.57 -17.24
C GLU A 287 22.90 -17.24 -17.85
N TYR A 288 21.66 -17.16 -18.35
CA TYR A 288 21.16 -16.03 -19.12
C TYR A 288 20.50 -14.94 -18.28
N LEU A 289 19.70 -15.33 -17.28
CA LEU A 289 19.01 -14.41 -16.38
C LEU A 289 19.82 -14.06 -15.13
N GLY A 290 20.79 -14.93 -14.77
CA GLY A 290 21.59 -14.74 -13.57
C GLY A 290 22.16 -13.33 -13.41
N PRO A 291 22.84 -12.76 -14.43
CA PRO A 291 23.41 -11.41 -14.32
C PRO A 291 22.38 -10.32 -14.04
N TYR A 292 21.15 -10.48 -14.53
CA TYR A 292 20.08 -9.49 -14.33
C TYR A 292 19.41 -9.66 -12.97
N ASN A 293 19.18 -10.91 -12.55
CA ASN A 293 18.61 -11.20 -11.25
C ASN A 293 19.56 -10.81 -10.11
N ALA A 294 20.88 -10.96 -10.31
CA ALA A 294 21.87 -10.45 -9.38
C ALA A 294 21.70 -8.93 -9.11
N GLN A 295 21.51 -8.15 -10.19
CA GLN A 295 21.29 -6.70 -10.05
C GLN A 295 19.93 -6.39 -9.43
N GLN A 296 18.90 -7.16 -9.76
CA GLN A 296 17.59 -7.05 -9.17
C GLN A 296 17.65 -7.27 -7.64
N ILE A 297 18.36 -8.30 -7.19
CA ILE A 297 18.59 -8.56 -5.76
C ILE A 297 19.24 -7.33 -5.12
N GLY A 298 20.35 -6.84 -5.64
CA GLY A 298 21.08 -5.71 -5.06
C GLY A 298 20.27 -4.43 -4.96
N VAL A 299 19.51 -4.07 -6.02
CA VAL A 299 18.67 -2.87 -6.00
C VAL A 299 17.52 -3.03 -4.99
N ASN A 300 16.84 -4.18 -4.97
CA ASN A 300 15.67 -4.34 -4.10
C ASN A 300 16.06 -4.54 -2.63
N ARG A 301 17.21 -5.11 -2.32
CA ARG A 301 17.77 -5.11 -0.97
C ARG A 301 17.97 -3.68 -0.45
N TYR A 302 18.53 -2.79 -1.27
CA TYR A 302 18.66 -1.38 -0.90
C TYR A 302 17.30 -0.67 -0.76
N LEU A 303 16.35 -0.91 -1.69
CA LEU A 303 15.01 -0.31 -1.60
C LEU A 303 14.32 -0.69 -0.30
N GLY A 304 14.39 -1.96 0.11
CA GLY A 304 13.81 -2.49 1.34
C GLY A 304 14.65 -2.28 2.61
N GLU A 305 15.86 -1.68 2.50
CA GLU A 305 16.82 -1.56 3.61
C GLU A 305 17.18 -2.90 4.26
N LEU A 306 17.19 -3.99 3.45
CA LEU A 306 17.32 -5.35 3.97
C LEU A 306 18.71 -5.65 4.54
N ASP A 307 19.73 -4.89 4.15
CA ASP A 307 21.09 -5.04 4.69
C ASP A 307 21.22 -4.54 6.15
N GLN A 308 20.18 -3.84 6.66
CA GLN A 308 20.09 -3.40 8.05
C GLN A 308 19.38 -4.42 8.95
N ILE A 309 18.76 -5.46 8.37
CA ILE A 309 18.07 -6.51 9.13
C ILE A 309 19.12 -7.46 9.70
N GLU A 310 19.10 -7.62 11.03
CA GLU A 310 19.97 -8.59 11.72
C GLU A 310 19.37 -9.99 11.60
N GLU A 311 20.15 -10.96 11.11
CA GLU A 311 19.72 -12.34 10.95
C GLU A 311 20.28 -13.21 12.06
N HIS A 312 19.40 -13.97 12.72
CA HIS A 312 19.73 -14.89 13.80
C HIS A 312 19.23 -16.29 13.47
N ILE A 313 20.06 -17.30 13.66
CA ILE A 313 19.61 -18.69 13.59
C ILE A 313 18.93 -19.02 14.91
N HIS A 314 17.65 -19.34 14.85
CA HIS A 314 16.85 -19.76 16.00
C HIS A 314 16.79 -21.28 16.08
N ASP A 315 17.76 -21.86 16.76
CA ASP A 315 17.77 -23.30 17.00
C ASP A 315 16.76 -23.67 18.10
N VAL A 316 15.67 -24.29 17.65
CA VAL A 316 14.56 -24.68 18.51
C VAL A 316 14.95 -25.95 19.29
N THR A 317 15.54 -25.77 20.45
CA THR A 317 15.86 -26.87 21.36
C THR A 317 14.83 -26.91 22.47
N LEU A 318 14.12 -28.02 22.58
CA LEU A 318 13.22 -28.24 23.71
C LEU A 318 13.99 -28.61 24.97
N LYS A 319 13.80 -27.88 26.05
CA LYS A 319 14.36 -28.21 27.35
C LYS A 319 13.39 -29.09 28.14
N SER A 320 13.87 -30.22 28.59
CA SER A 320 13.10 -31.06 29.54
C SER A 320 13.08 -30.41 30.91
N ILE A 321 11.90 -30.15 31.45
CA ILE A 321 11.71 -29.63 32.79
C ILE A 321 11.24 -30.78 33.67
N SER A 322 11.89 -30.97 34.80
CA SER A 322 11.46 -31.94 35.80
C SER A 322 10.08 -31.53 36.34
N PRO A 323 9.11 -32.47 36.47
CA PRO A 323 7.76 -32.15 36.97
C PRO A 323 7.74 -31.33 38.27
N ASN A 324 8.68 -31.58 39.13
CA ASN A 324 8.77 -30.88 40.41
C ASN A 324 9.29 -29.44 40.31
N ASN A 325 9.83 -29.06 39.17
CA ASN A 325 10.41 -27.73 38.92
C ASN A 325 9.56 -26.86 38.01
N ILE A 326 8.42 -27.34 37.52
CA ILE A 326 7.56 -26.58 36.59
C ILE A 326 7.11 -25.26 37.22
N SER A 327 6.65 -25.30 38.49
CA SER A 327 6.22 -24.06 39.19
C SER A 327 7.36 -23.06 39.30
N GLY A 328 8.57 -23.50 39.64
CA GLY A 328 9.74 -22.63 39.73
C GLY A 328 10.12 -22.03 38.38
N TYR A 329 9.97 -22.81 37.29
CA TYR A 329 10.21 -22.31 35.92
C TYR A 329 9.18 -21.28 35.47
N ILE A 330 7.92 -21.43 35.89
CA ILE A 330 6.86 -20.44 35.65
C ILE A 330 7.18 -19.16 36.44
N ASP A 331 7.55 -19.28 37.71
CA ASP A 331 7.89 -18.11 38.54
C ASP A 331 9.11 -17.33 37.99
N GLU A 332 10.09 -18.02 37.38
CA GLU A 332 11.25 -17.40 36.71
C GLU A 332 10.91 -16.64 35.42
N ASN A 333 9.81 -16.98 34.79
CA ASN A 333 9.38 -16.37 33.52
C ASN A 333 8.05 -15.61 33.66
N LYS A 334 7.73 -15.22 34.89
CA LYS A 334 6.45 -14.59 35.18
C LYS A 334 6.28 -13.24 34.52
N ASP A 335 7.35 -12.49 34.38
CA ASP A 335 7.41 -11.21 33.68
C ASP A 335 6.90 -11.32 32.23
N VAL A 336 7.34 -12.35 31.51
CA VAL A 336 6.87 -12.62 30.14
C VAL A 336 5.41 -13.09 30.14
N LEU A 337 5.06 -14.04 31.05
CA LEU A 337 3.71 -14.61 31.13
C LEU A 337 2.64 -13.57 31.45
N ASP A 338 2.92 -12.67 32.39
CA ASP A 338 2.02 -11.59 32.79
C ASP A 338 1.83 -10.56 31.66
N GLY A 339 2.81 -10.40 30.77
CA GLY A 339 2.77 -9.51 29.61
C GLY A 339 2.06 -10.09 28.38
N ILE A 340 1.73 -11.39 28.37
CA ILE A 340 1.10 -12.03 27.20
C ILE A 340 -0.27 -11.41 26.89
N ARG A 341 -0.40 -10.87 25.68
CA ARG A 341 -1.65 -10.34 25.17
C ARG A 341 -2.61 -11.46 24.82
N VAL A 342 -3.75 -11.53 25.49
CA VAL A 342 -4.80 -12.52 25.22
C VAL A 342 -6.10 -11.91 24.67
N TRP A 343 -6.18 -10.58 24.58
CA TRP A 343 -7.32 -9.93 23.91
C TRP A 343 -6.88 -9.46 22.53
N ASP A 344 -7.59 -9.94 21.52
CA ASP A 344 -7.44 -9.42 20.15
C ASP A 344 -8.37 -8.24 19.91
N TRP A 345 -8.15 -7.51 18.80
CA TRP A 345 -8.91 -6.31 18.47
C TRP A 345 -10.42 -6.54 18.38
N GLN A 346 -10.85 -7.68 17.81
CA GLN A 346 -12.28 -8.00 17.65
C GLN A 346 -12.97 -8.29 18.99
N ALA A 347 -12.28 -9.00 19.88
CA ALA A 347 -12.79 -9.27 21.21
C ALA A 347 -12.82 -8.00 22.07
N ALA A 348 -11.77 -7.18 21.99
CA ALA A 348 -11.70 -5.90 22.66
C ALA A 348 -12.83 -4.98 22.19
N PHE A 349 -13.00 -4.83 20.87
CA PHE A 349 -14.12 -4.07 20.31
C PHE A 349 -15.48 -4.60 20.74
N ALA A 350 -15.70 -5.92 20.68
CA ALA A 350 -16.96 -6.50 21.09
C ALA A 350 -17.29 -6.23 22.56
N LYS A 351 -16.26 -6.17 23.41
CA LYS A 351 -16.41 -5.85 24.84
C LYS A 351 -16.59 -4.36 25.09
N LEU A 352 -15.96 -3.47 24.33
CA LEU A 352 -16.09 -2.02 24.43
C LEU A 352 -17.39 -1.49 23.78
N LYS A 353 -17.96 -2.22 22.83
CA LYS A 353 -19.15 -1.79 22.08
C LYS A 353 -20.36 -1.34 22.92
N PRO A 354 -20.71 -1.99 24.04
CA PRO A 354 -21.77 -1.50 24.92
C PRO A 354 -21.46 -0.14 25.54
N GLU A 355 -20.17 0.09 25.90
CA GLU A 355 -19.73 1.37 26.48
C GLU A 355 -19.77 2.49 25.44
N ILE A 356 -19.34 2.21 24.19
CA ILE A 356 -19.48 3.17 23.07
C ILE A 356 -20.94 3.59 22.91
N GLY A 357 -21.87 2.64 23.03
CA GLY A 357 -23.30 2.91 22.93
C GLY A 357 -23.88 3.83 24.03
N LEU A 358 -23.14 4.07 25.10
CA LEU A 358 -23.52 5.01 26.16
C LEU A 358 -23.11 6.45 25.84
N ILE A 359 -22.14 6.65 24.94
CA ILE A 359 -21.68 7.98 24.54
C ILE A 359 -22.61 8.50 23.42
N PRO A 360 -23.24 9.67 23.61
CA PRO A 360 -24.24 10.14 22.65
C PRO A 360 -23.60 10.65 21.37
N TYR A 361 -24.17 10.27 20.22
CA TYR A 361 -23.86 10.80 18.89
C TYR A 361 -22.43 10.57 18.41
N VAL A 362 -21.86 9.41 18.78
CA VAL A 362 -20.58 8.96 18.30
C VAL A 362 -20.72 7.60 17.59
N THR A 363 -19.73 7.29 16.77
CA THR A 363 -19.50 5.97 16.19
C THR A 363 -18.09 5.51 16.53
N PHE A 364 -17.90 4.21 16.55
CA PHE A 364 -16.57 3.63 16.57
C PHE A 364 -15.85 3.94 15.26
N GLU A 365 -14.61 4.36 15.37
CA GLU A 365 -13.76 4.62 14.21
C GLU A 365 -12.66 3.58 14.12
N ASP A 366 -11.77 3.50 15.11
CA ASP A 366 -10.63 2.60 15.08
C ASP A 366 -10.30 2.03 16.46
N ASN A 367 -9.44 1.01 16.52
CA ASN A 367 -9.05 0.30 17.74
C ASN A 367 -7.56 -0.07 17.72
N ASP A 368 -6.74 0.69 18.40
CA ASP A 368 -5.30 0.58 18.44
C ASP A 368 -4.78 -0.16 19.65
N ILE A 369 -3.67 -0.90 19.47
CA ILE A 369 -2.88 -1.42 20.58
C ILE A 369 -1.80 -0.41 20.97
N LEU A 370 -1.84 0.02 22.21
CA LEU A 370 -0.94 1.03 22.78
C LEU A 370 -0.26 0.51 24.02
N ARG A 371 0.93 1.06 24.33
CA ARG A 371 1.64 0.78 25.58
C ARG A 371 1.61 2.00 26.49
N PHE A 372 1.17 1.78 27.72
CA PHE A 372 1.25 2.75 28.82
C PHE A 372 1.77 2.06 30.09
N ASN A 373 2.77 2.65 30.72
CA ASN A 373 3.33 2.14 31.97
C ASN A 373 3.68 0.64 31.91
N ASP A 374 4.34 0.23 30.82
CA ASP A 374 4.76 -1.15 30.54
C ASP A 374 3.59 -2.15 30.48
N LYS A 375 2.42 -1.70 30.11
CA LYS A 375 1.22 -2.52 29.87
C LYS A 375 0.60 -2.19 28.51
N LEU A 376 0.01 -3.19 27.89
CA LEU A 376 -0.67 -3.07 26.61
C LEU A 376 -2.18 -2.82 26.80
N TYR A 377 -2.70 -1.87 26.04
CA TYR A 377 -4.12 -1.50 26.02
C TYR A 377 -4.66 -1.45 24.61
N TRP A 378 -5.83 -2.01 24.42
CA TRP A 378 -6.65 -1.70 23.26
C TRP A 378 -7.39 -0.39 23.51
N THR A 379 -7.25 0.54 22.59
CA THR A 379 -7.86 1.86 22.68
C THR A 379 -8.79 2.07 21.50
N ALA A 380 -10.10 2.12 21.79
CA ALA A 380 -11.08 2.44 20.76
C ALA A 380 -11.21 3.96 20.64
N SER A 381 -10.99 4.50 19.43
CA SER A 381 -11.25 5.88 19.08
C SER A 381 -12.63 6.06 18.48
N MET A 382 -13.19 7.25 18.62
CA MET A 382 -14.56 7.58 18.23
C MET A 382 -14.64 8.83 17.37
N ALA A 383 -15.61 8.84 16.47
CA ALA A 383 -15.93 9.97 15.59
C ALA A 383 -17.35 10.49 15.83
N PRO A 384 -17.62 11.80 15.64
CA PRO A 384 -18.95 12.36 15.82
C PRO A 384 -19.84 12.04 14.62
N ILE A 385 -21.12 11.76 14.89
CA ILE A 385 -22.12 11.50 13.86
C ILE A 385 -23.38 12.34 14.07
N LEU A 386 -24.11 12.58 12.99
CA LEU A 386 -25.43 13.18 13.09
C LEU A 386 -26.47 12.16 13.55
N PRO A 387 -27.33 12.54 14.50
CA PRO A 387 -28.50 11.73 14.82
C PRO A 387 -29.40 11.53 13.60
N SER A 388 -29.96 10.33 13.46
CA SER A 388 -30.88 10.00 12.36
C SER A 388 -32.17 10.85 12.37
N SER A 389 -32.47 11.51 13.49
CA SER A 389 -33.60 12.41 13.66
C SER A 389 -33.41 13.82 13.10
N VAL A 390 -32.16 14.19 12.73
CA VAL A 390 -31.85 15.50 12.15
C VAL A 390 -32.43 15.59 10.75
N SER A 391 -33.37 16.56 10.55
CA SER A 391 -33.96 16.81 9.24
C SER A 391 -32.93 17.42 8.27
N LEU A 392 -33.15 17.23 6.97
CA LEU A 392 -32.27 17.79 5.92
C LEU A 392 -32.16 19.33 6.01
N GLU A 393 -33.23 20.02 6.45
CA GLU A 393 -33.27 21.48 6.60
C GLU A 393 -32.32 21.96 7.71
N ASN A 394 -32.15 21.14 8.74
CA ASN A 394 -31.32 21.47 9.90
C ASN A 394 -29.93 20.86 9.82
N ARG A 395 -29.64 20.10 8.75
CA ARG A 395 -28.41 19.36 8.62
C ARG A 395 -27.18 20.27 8.68
N TRP A 396 -27.13 21.34 7.88
CA TRP A 396 -26.00 22.27 7.85
C TRP A 396 -25.67 22.82 9.25
N TYR A 397 -26.71 23.27 9.99
CA TYR A 397 -26.49 23.81 11.32
C TYR A 397 -25.95 22.78 12.30
N ASN A 398 -26.52 21.59 12.29
CA ASN A 398 -26.11 20.52 13.19
C ASN A 398 -24.72 19.97 12.86
N GLU A 399 -24.40 19.80 11.57
CA GLU A 399 -23.13 19.26 11.11
C GLU A 399 -21.96 20.20 11.44
N HIS A 400 -22.15 21.51 11.28
CA HIS A 400 -21.07 22.48 11.39
C HIS A 400 -21.01 23.23 12.72
N LEU A 401 -22.12 23.32 13.48
CA LEU A 401 -22.17 24.14 14.69
C LEU A 401 -22.55 23.35 15.96
N VAL A 402 -23.11 22.13 15.87
CA VAL A 402 -23.58 21.38 17.03
C VAL A 402 -22.75 20.12 17.29
N TYR A 403 -22.69 19.20 16.29
CA TYR A 403 -21.97 17.94 16.43
C TYR A 403 -20.52 18.08 15.94
N THR A 404 -19.78 19.00 16.54
CA THR A 404 -18.48 19.47 16.07
C THR A 404 -17.32 18.65 16.59
N HIS A 405 -17.53 17.87 17.64
CA HIS A 405 -16.47 17.13 18.32
C HIS A 405 -16.98 15.89 19.03
N VAL A 406 -16.06 15.06 19.49
CA VAL A 406 -16.35 13.94 20.40
C VAL A 406 -16.00 14.38 21.83
N PRO A 407 -16.94 14.35 22.78
CA PRO A 407 -16.69 14.80 24.15
C PRO A 407 -15.82 13.81 24.95
N GLU A 408 -15.98 12.51 24.71
CA GLU A 408 -15.20 11.41 25.30
C GLU A 408 -14.75 10.48 24.17
N GLY A 409 -13.60 10.78 23.57
CA GLY A 409 -13.19 10.19 22.30
C GLY A 409 -12.45 8.85 22.40
N PHE A 410 -12.12 8.38 23.60
CA PHE A 410 -11.33 7.19 23.79
C PHE A 410 -11.93 6.26 24.84
N LEU A 411 -11.95 4.97 24.55
CA LEU A 411 -12.23 3.90 25.52
C LEU A 411 -11.10 2.91 25.52
N THR A 412 -10.73 2.40 26.70
CA THR A 412 -9.54 1.56 26.86
C THR A 412 -9.85 0.25 27.57
N LEU A 413 -9.16 -0.80 27.10
CA LEU A 413 -9.23 -2.15 27.63
C LEU A 413 -7.83 -2.72 27.77
N GLU A 414 -7.45 -3.22 28.95
CA GLU A 414 -6.17 -3.88 29.15
C GLU A 414 -6.09 -5.17 28.32
N ALA A 415 -5.04 -5.29 27.49
CA ALA A 415 -4.96 -6.37 26.50
C ALA A 415 -4.58 -7.72 27.07
N THR A 416 -4.09 -7.77 28.31
CA THR A 416 -3.68 -8.99 29.02
C THR A 416 -4.83 -9.66 29.77
N ASP A 417 -5.72 -8.91 30.44
CA ASP A 417 -6.82 -9.46 31.22
C ASP A 417 -8.21 -9.04 30.73
N GLY A 418 -8.27 -8.06 29.83
CA GLY A 418 -9.49 -7.54 29.27
C GLY A 418 -10.29 -6.66 30.21
N SER A 419 -9.72 -6.13 31.27
CA SER A 419 -10.38 -5.16 32.13
C SER A 419 -10.60 -3.84 31.38
N ILE A 420 -11.80 -3.29 31.46
CA ILE A 420 -12.09 -1.94 30.97
C ILE A 420 -11.51 -0.95 31.97
N VAL A 421 -10.61 -0.10 31.47
CA VAL A 421 -9.96 0.95 32.28
C VAL A 421 -10.61 2.28 31.99
N ASP A 422 -10.82 3.11 33.01
CA ASP A 422 -11.32 4.48 32.76
C ASP A 422 -10.28 5.24 31.92
N SER A 423 -10.68 5.59 30.71
CA SER A 423 -9.80 6.27 29.77
C SER A 423 -9.28 7.61 30.29
N SER A 424 -9.90 8.23 31.31
CA SER A 424 -9.40 9.45 31.97
C SER A 424 -8.09 9.23 32.74
N GLU A 425 -7.79 8.00 33.13
CA GLU A 425 -6.52 7.64 33.78
C GLU A 425 -5.36 7.68 32.78
N LEU A 426 -5.62 7.31 31.53
CA LEU A 426 -4.62 7.29 30.45
C LEU A 426 -4.63 8.61 29.65
N PHE A 427 -5.81 9.08 29.27
CA PHE A 427 -6.01 10.29 28.46
C PHE A 427 -6.75 11.37 29.28
N PRO A 428 -6.06 12.25 30.00
CA PRO A 428 -6.73 13.33 30.76
C PRO A 428 -7.51 14.30 29.84
N GLN A 429 -7.03 14.57 28.64
CA GLN A 429 -7.75 15.30 27.59
C GLN A 429 -8.30 14.30 26.57
N ARG A 430 -9.65 14.12 26.57
CA ARG A 430 -10.35 13.11 25.74
C ARG A 430 -11.22 13.69 24.64
N LYS A 431 -11.34 15.03 24.55
CA LYS A 431 -12.15 15.64 23.50
C LYS A 431 -11.41 15.62 22.16
N ILE A 432 -12.10 15.18 21.13
CA ILE A 432 -11.55 15.13 19.77
C ILE A 432 -12.27 16.21 18.93
N TYR A 433 -11.58 17.28 18.62
CA TYR A 433 -11.96 18.29 17.61
C TYR A 433 -11.25 18.05 16.28
N TYR A 434 -10.06 17.45 16.34
CA TYR A 434 -9.25 17.04 15.20
C TYR A 434 -8.97 15.55 15.37
N GLY A 435 -9.40 14.72 14.40
CA GLY A 435 -9.29 13.27 14.45
C GLY A 435 -9.68 12.65 13.13
N GLU A 436 -10.16 11.42 13.18
CA GLU A 436 -10.51 10.63 12.00
C GLU A 436 -12.01 10.30 12.02
N GLY A 437 -12.57 10.15 10.83
CA GLY A 437 -13.90 9.61 10.62
C GLY A 437 -15.08 10.50 10.93
N GLY A 438 -16.26 10.01 10.58
CA GLY A 438 -17.53 10.64 10.86
C GLY A 438 -17.66 12.08 10.32
N LEU A 439 -18.03 13.04 11.17
CA LEU A 439 -18.12 14.45 10.80
C LEU A 439 -16.78 15.19 10.84
N LEU A 440 -15.69 14.53 11.23
CA LEU A 440 -14.35 15.10 11.17
C LEU A 440 -13.82 15.07 9.75
N ASP A 441 -14.20 14.06 8.96
CA ASP A 441 -13.77 13.90 7.58
C ASP A 441 -14.27 15.04 6.70
N THR A 442 -13.33 15.74 6.07
CA THR A 442 -13.58 16.81 5.10
C THR A 442 -14.48 17.95 5.56
N THR A 443 -14.92 17.93 6.81
CA THR A 443 -15.87 18.88 7.37
C THR A 443 -15.13 20.02 8.09
N TRP A 444 -15.69 21.19 8.04
CA TRP A 444 -15.32 22.31 8.91
C TRP A 444 -16.34 22.45 10.04
N SER A 445 -15.93 23.06 11.13
CA SER A 445 -16.81 23.51 12.19
C SER A 445 -16.54 24.95 12.56
N GLY A 446 -17.53 25.64 13.10
CA GLY A 446 -17.38 27.02 13.47
C GLY A 446 -18.47 27.56 14.36
N TYR A 447 -18.27 28.75 14.93
CA TYR A 447 -19.21 29.45 15.74
C TYR A 447 -19.07 30.96 15.65
N PRO A 448 -20.17 31.76 15.83
CA PRO A 448 -20.09 33.22 15.87
C PRO A 448 -19.42 33.69 17.17
N THR A 449 -18.34 34.49 17.04
CA THR A 449 -17.49 34.91 18.16
C THR A 449 -18.14 35.99 19.03
N ASN A 450 -19.12 36.74 18.51
CA ASN A 450 -19.71 37.91 19.18
C ASN A 450 -21.02 37.62 19.98
N ARG A 451 -21.39 36.34 20.09
CA ARG A 451 -22.63 35.95 20.77
C ARG A 451 -22.29 35.22 22.06
N GLU A 452 -22.41 35.92 23.21
CA GLU A 452 -22.34 35.28 24.51
C GLU A 452 -23.47 34.23 24.63
N GLY A 453 -23.09 32.98 24.93
CA GLY A 453 -24.01 31.85 25.13
C GLY A 453 -24.61 31.22 23.87
N SER A 454 -24.06 31.49 22.69
CA SER A 454 -24.60 30.93 21.42
C SER A 454 -23.76 29.79 20.82
N THR A 455 -22.87 29.19 21.58
CA THR A 455 -22.25 27.92 21.17
C THR A 455 -23.32 26.85 21.29
N ALA A 456 -23.82 26.42 20.15
CA ALA A 456 -24.81 25.37 20.06
C ALA A 456 -24.14 23.99 20.03
N GLU A 457 -22.90 23.88 20.52
CA GLU A 457 -22.20 22.61 20.63
C GLU A 457 -22.94 21.66 21.58
N LEU A 458 -22.69 20.39 21.36
CA LEU A 458 -23.30 19.32 22.16
C LEU A 458 -23.04 19.56 23.66
N ASN A 459 -24.08 19.40 24.49
CA ASN A 459 -24.04 19.63 25.92
C ASN A 459 -23.82 21.09 26.37
N ASN A 460 -24.08 22.09 25.51
CA ASN A 460 -23.75 23.49 25.73
C ASN A 460 -22.30 23.76 26.10
N GLU A 461 -21.41 22.91 25.62
CA GLU A 461 -19.97 23.15 25.71
C GLU A 461 -19.55 24.16 24.66
N SER A 462 -18.59 25.01 24.98
CA SER A 462 -17.96 25.91 24.03
C SER A 462 -16.49 25.55 23.87
N TYR A 463 -16.04 25.54 22.62
CA TYR A 463 -14.63 25.38 22.34
C TYR A 463 -13.84 26.55 22.96
N SER A 464 -12.82 26.24 23.72
CA SER A 464 -11.95 27.23 24.40
C SER A 464 -10.49 27.11 24.00
N GLY A 465 -10.19 26.30 22.96
CA GLY A 465 -8.84 26.09 22.46
C GLY A 465 -8.34 27.18 21.53
N MET A 466 -7.14 26.98 21.02
CA MET A 466 -6.45 27.91 20.12
C MET A 466 -6.49 27.46 18.64
N GLY A 467 -7.12 26.33 18.34
CA GLY A 467 -7.27 25.84 16.98
C GLY A 467 -8.26 26.62 16.16
N GLY A 468 -8.05 26.76 14.86
CA GLY A 468 -8.91 27.52 13.97
C GLY A 468 -8.51 28.99 13.83
N LEU A 469 -9.36 29.78 13.21
CA LEU A 469 -9.14 31.20 12.97
C LEU A 469 -10.46 31.98 12.89
N ASP A 470 -10.40 33.26 13.26
CA ASP A 470 -11.53 34.17 13.17
C ASP A 470 -11.59 34.80 11.78
N ILE A 471 -12.72 34.68 11.11
CA ILE A 471 -12.99 35.30 9.83
C ILE A 471 -14.18 36.24 9.91
N SER A 472 -14.03 37.46 9.38
CA SER A 472 -15.10 38.47 9.37
C SER A 472 -15.63 38.67 7.96
N PRO A 473 -16.86 39.23 7.82
CA PRO A 473 -17.39 39.64 6.53
C PRO A 473 -16.44 40.63 5.78
N PRO A 474 -16.25 40.54 4.49
CA PRO A 474 -16.93 39.62 3.57
C PRO A 474 -16.25 38.24 3.40
N ILE A 475 -15.12 37.98 4.08
CA ILE A 475 -14.36 36.72 3.93
C ILE A 475 -15.20 35.54 4.42
N SER A 476 -15.92 35.67 5.53
CA SER A 476 -16.81 34.64 6.05
C SER A 476 -17.90 34.25 5.04
N TRP A 477 -18.44 35.20 4.29
CA TRP A 477 -19.43 34.93 3.24
C TRP A 477 -18.86 34.25 2.01
N MET A 478 -17.58 34.51 1.69
CA MET A 478 -16.87 33.81 0.63
C MET A 478 -16.49 32.39 1.01
N PHE A 479 -16.23 32.19 2.30
CA PHE A 479 -15.94 30.86 2.86
C PHE A 479 -17.19 29.99 2.82
N GLU A 480 -18.29 30.46 3.39
CA GLU A 480 -19.56 29.76 3.45
C GLU A 480 -20.72 30.73 3.23
N PRO A 481 -21.42 30.66 2.07
CA PRO A 481 -22.52 31.59 1.74
C PRO A 481 -23.64 31.62 2.76
N ASN A 482 -23.87 30.53 3.49
CA ASN A 482 -24.90 30.52 4.52
C ASN A 482 -24.61 31.50 5.66
N PHE A 483 -23.38 31.87 5.91
CA PHE A 483 -23.00 32.89 6.88
C PHE A 483 -23.53 34.29 6.50
N MET A 484 -23.67 34.59 5.22
CA MET A 484 -24.26 35.85 4.77
C MET A 484 -25.74 35.97 5.21
N ILE A 485 -26.43 34.82 5.29
CA ILE A 485 -27.85 34.78 5.66
C ILE A 485 -28.02 34.67 7.19
N SER A 486 -27.31 33.72 7.80
CA SER A 486 -27.49 33.34 9.21
C SER A 486 -26.75 34.27 10.16
N TYR A 487 -25.57 34.81 9.73
CA TYR A 487 -24.67 35.61 10.58
C TYR A 487 -24.05 36.78 9.79
N PRO A 488 -24.86 37.70 9.24
CA PRO A 488 -24.41 38.68 8.25
C PRO A 488 -23.42 39.73 8.79
N GLY A 489 -23.36 39.92 10.10
CA GLY A 489 -22.49 40.92 10.74
C GLY A 489 -21.46 40.33 11.72
N ASP A 490 -21.51 39.04 11.93
CA ASP A 490 -20.70 38.40 12.96
C ASP A 490 -19.34 37.92 12.39
N SER A 491 -18.30 37.97 13.20
CA SER A 491 -17.07 37.23 13.01
C SER A 491 -17.33 35.76 13.38
N ILE A 492 -16.84 34.86 12.56
CA ILE A 492 -16.99 33.43 12.76
C ILE A 492 -15.63 32.83 13.08
N HIS A 493 -15.54 32.11 14.17
CA HIS A 493 -14.40 31.24 14.41
C HIS A 493 -14.58 29.98 13.59
N VAL A 494 -13.60 29.61 12.77
CA VAL A 494 -13.67 28.47 11.85
C VAL A 494 -12.49 27.52 12.06
N MET A 495 -12.77 26.26 12.31
CA MET A 495 -11.84 25.15 12.36
C MET A 495 -11.94 24.35 11.07
N ARG A 496 -10.84 24.21 10.33
CA ARG A 496 -10.77 23.47 9.06
C ARG A 496 -9.75 22.34 9.13
N TYR A 497 -9.86 21.44 8.17
CA TYR A 497 -8.97 20.29 8.10
C TYR A 497 -8.98 19.57 9.46
N LYS A 498 -10.15 19.16 9.86
CA LYS A 498 -10.39 18.48 11.13
C LYS A 498 -9.98 17.02 11.04
N ASP A 499 -10.15 16.42 9.88
CA ASP A 499 -9.57 15.13 9.57
C ASP A 499 -8.03 15.20 9.57
N VAL A 500 -7.41 14.28 10.33
CA VAL A 500 -5.94 14.27 10.55
C VAL A 500 -5.21 13.99 9.25
N ASN A 501 -5.69 13.06 8.43
CA ASN A 501 -5.04 12.69 7.17
C ASN A 501 -5.16 13.80 6.13
N GLU A 502 -6.34 14.44 5.99
CA GLU A 502 -6.51 15.61 5.14
C GLU A 502 -5.62 16.78 5.62
N ARG A 503 -5.55 16.98 6.94
CA ARG A 503 -4.71 18.02 7.56
C ARG A 503 -3.25 17.82 7.26
N MET A 504 -2.75 16.59 7.48
CA MET A 504 -1.36 16.23 7.25
C MET A 504 -1.00 16.32 5.76
N SER A 505 -1.81 15.75 4.89
CA SER A 505 -1.54 15.78 3.45
C SER A 505 -1.58 17.18 2.85
N THR A 506 -2.39 18.09 3.43
CA THR A 506 -2.48 19.49 2.99
C THR A 506 -1.28 20.32 3.46
N LEU A 507 -0.86 20.17 4.72
CA LEU A 507 0.19 20.99 5.33
C LEU A 507 1.60 20.43 5.09
N TYR A 508 1.72 19.11 4.93
CA TYR A 508 2.98 18.39 4.79
C TYR A 508 3.02 17.49 3.54
N PRO A 509 2.83 18.06 2.34
CA PRO A 509 2.62 17.31 1.08
C PRO A 509 3.85 16.55 0.58
N TYR A 510 4.98 16.61 1.26
CA TYR A 510 6.19 15.84 0.92
C TYR A 510 6.18 14.43 1.50
N PHE A 511 5.26 14.15 2.45
CA PHE A 511 5.12 12.86 3.08
C PHE A 511 3.89 12.14 2.56
N LEU A 512 3.93 10.80 2.61
CA LEU A 512 2.81 9.94 2.27
C LEU A 512 2.02 9.60 3.52
N PHE A 513 0.73 9.74 3.44
CA PHE A 513 -0.24 9.35 4.47
C PHE A 513 -1.15 8.22 3.98
N ASN A 514 -0.84 7.65 2.83
CA ASN A 514 -1.52 6.51 2.23
C ASN A 514 -0.48 5.61 1.55
N LEU A 515 -0.45 4.34 1.91
CA LEU A 515 0.40 3.32 1.28
C LEU A 515 -0.48 2.22 0.68
N PHE A 516 -0.21 1.88 -0.57
CA PHE A 516 -0.91 0.81 -1.29
C PHE A 516 -2.45 0.94 -1.29
N GLY A 517 -2.97 2.18 -1.22
CA GLY A 517 -4.40 2.46 -1.21
C GLY A 517 -5.08 2.32 0.15
N LYS A 518 -4.29 2.19 1.23
CA LYS A 518 -4.75 2.27 2.61
C LYS A 518 -4.17 3.51 3.26
N GLU A 519 -4.95 4.17 4.09
CA GLU A 519 -4.46 5.25 4.95
C GLU A 519 -3.51 4.67 5.99
N LEU A 520 -2.50 5.47 6.38
CA LEU A 520 -1.59 5.08 7.44
C LEU A 520 -2.30 5.20 8.78
N ASP A 521 -2.02 4.24 9.64
CA ASP A 521 -2.56 4.18 10.98
C ASP A 521 -2.05 5.33 11.85
N SER A 522 -2.95 6.04 12.54
CA SER A 522 -2.68 7.15 13.44
C SER A 522 -3.00 6.75 14.87
N LEU A 523 -2.04 6.83 15.77
CA LEU A 523 -2.16 6.33 17.14
C LEU A 523 -2.44 7.45 18.14
N PRO A 524 -3.36 7.30 19.09
CA PRO A 524 -3.52 8.25 20.17
C PRO A 524 -2.41 8.09 21.22
N VAL A 525 -1.68 9.18 21.51
CA VAL A 525 -0.63 9.24 22.52
C VAL A 525 -0.83 10.46 23.44
N THR A 526 -0.24 10.46 24.63
CA THR A 526 -0.44 11.54 25.59
C THR A 526 0.79 11.90 26.38
N ASP A 527 0.96 13.18 26.70
CA ASP A 527 1.96 13.70 27.64
C ASP A 527 1.45 13.77 29.10
N GLY A 528 0.30 13.17 29.36
CA GLY A 528 -0.40 13.25 30.66
C GLY A 528 -1.21 14.54 30.87
N LYS A 529 -1.28 15.41 29.87
CA LYS A 529 -2.10 16.65 29.88
C LYS A 529 -2.92 16.83 28.61
N ALA A 530 -2.27 16.71 27.47
CA ALA A 530 -2.85 16.76 26.16
C ALA A 530 -2.81 15.37 25.51
N THR A 531 -3.66 15.16 24.53
CA THR A 531 -3.69 13.96 23.70
C THR A 531 -3.36 14.36 22.26
N TYR A 532 -2.57 13.53 21.61
CA TYR A 532 -2.10 13.75 20.26
C TYR A 532 -2.36 12.50 19.39
N TRP A 533 -2.61 12.71 18.14
CA TRP A 533 -2.45 11.67 17.14
C TRP A 533 -0.98 11.60 16.75
N LEU A 534 -0.38 10.43 16.88
CA LEU A 534 0.95 10.10 16.38
C LEU A 534 0.81 9.58 14.96
N VAL A 535 1.19 10.42 14.00
CA VAL A 535 1.05 10.12 12.56
C VAL A 535 2.42 9.83 11.97
N PRO A 536 2.66 8.68 11.33
CA PRO A 536 3.94 8.40 10.70
C PRO A 536 4.16 9.27 9.46
N LEU A 537 5.39 9.74 9.28
CA LEU A 537 5.83 10.53 8.14
C LEU A 537 6.66 9.64 7.21
N ILE A 538 6.08 9.17 6.14
CA ILE A 538 6.74 8.27 5.19
C ILE A 538 7.09 9.03 3.91
N ILE A 539 8.34 8.91 3.49
CA ILE A 539 8.80 9.37 2.17
C ILE A 539 8.65 8.23 1.19
N GLY A 540 8.03 8.50 0.05
CA GLY A 540 7.85 7.49 -0.96
C GLY A 540 8.00 8.02 -2.38
N TYR A 541 8.62 7.19 -3.22
CA TYR A 541 8.81 7.46 -4.64
C TYR A 541 8.49 6.23 -5.49
N ASP A 542 7.91 6.49 -6.67
CA ASP A 542 7.78 5.51 -7.73
C ASP A 542 9.16 5.22 -8.34
N THR A 543 9.52 3.96 -8.43
CA THR A 543 10.79 3.48 -8.92
C THR A 543 10.77 3.05 -10.40
N SER A 544 9.73 3.42 -11.15
CA SER A 544 9.59 3.05 -12.57
C SER A 544 10.80 3.46 -13.43
N ASN A 545 11.58 4.43 -12.97
CA ASN A 545 12.79 4.92 -13.63
C ASN A 545 14.10 4.35 -13.03
N ILE A 546 14.02 3.45 -12.07
CA ILE A 546 15.19 2.80 -11.47
C ILE A 546 15.41 1.44 -12.13
N PRO A 547 16.59 1.19 -12.72
CA PRO A 547 16.91 -0.11 -13.27
C PRO A 547 16.79 -1.22 -12.21
N TRP A 548 16.18 -2.34 -12.61
CA TRP A 548 16.02 -3.57 -11.82
C TRP A 548 15.20 -3.43 -10.53
N SER A 549 14.49 -2.32 -10.30
CA SER A 549 13.59 -2.15 -9.14
C SER A 549 12.37 -3.07 -9.17
N VAL A 550 12.00 -3.56 -10.36
CA VAL A 550 10.80 -4.40 -10.62
C VAL A 550 9.50 -3.71 -10.18
N GLY A 551 9.55 -2.40 -9.97
CA GLY A 551 8.40 -1.59 -9.55
C GLY A 551 8.17 -1.53 -8.04
N ASN A 552 9.07 -2.11 -7.23
CA ASN A 552 9.02 -1.93 -5.79
C ASN A 552 9.30 -0.45 -5.43
N PRO A 553 8.48 0.20 -4.61
CA PRO A 553 8.66 1.61 -4.29
C PRO A 553 9.91 1.86 -3.45
N TYR A 554 10.41 3.08 -3.47
CA TYR A 554 11.35 3.57 -2.47
C TYR A 554 10.55 4.13 -1.30
N LEU A 555 10.66 3.54 -0.12
CA LEU A 555 9.96 3.98 1.08
C LEU A 555 10.95 4.18 2.23
N ARG A 556 10.82 5.30 2.97
CA ARG A 556 11.64 5.61 4.16
C ARG A 556 10.77 6.22 5.24
N LEU A 557 10.99 5.84 6.49
CA LEU A 557 10.39 6.49 7.64
C LEU A 557 11.18 7.76 7.96
N ALA A 558 10.62 8.92 7.68
CA ALA A 558 11.26 10.19 8.01
C ALA A 558 11.12 10.55 9.50
N GLY A 559 10.00 10.16 10.10
CA GLY A 559 9.70 10.47 11.49
C GLY A 559 8.22 10.41 11.78
N TYR A 560 7.78 11.22 12.72
CA TYR A 560 6.40 11.26 13.17
C TYR A 560 5.90 12.70 13.32
N ALA A 561 4.60 12.87 13.21
CA ALA A 561 3.93 14.11 13.57
C ALA A 561 3.05 13.87 14.80
N LEU A 562 3.07 14.81 15.73
CA LEU A 562 2.13 14.91 16.85
C LEU A 562 1.07 15.94 16.50
N VAL A 563 -0.16 15.51 16.32
CA VAL A 563 -1.32 16.36 16.01
C VAL A 563 -2.19 16.46 17.25
N ASP A 564 -2.27 17.62 17.89
CA ASP A 564 -3.10 17.87 19.08
C ASP A 564 -4.57 17.61 18.74
N THR A 565 -5.22 16.67 19.43
CA THR A 565 -6.62 16.28 19.20
C THR A 565 -7.60 17.41 19.49
N TYR A 566 -7.23 18.34 20.37
CA TYR A 566 -8.08 19.46 20.78
C TYR A 566 -7.83 20.72 19.96
N ASN A 567 -6.56 21.09 19.74
CA ASN A 567 -6.18 22.35 19.08
C ASN A 567 -5.74 22.17 17.61
N GLY A 568 -5.45 20.94 17.16
CA GLY A 568 -4.96 20.69 15.83
C GLY A 568 -3.55 21.22 15.55
N ASN A 569 -2.78 21.58 16.58
CA ASN A 569 -1.37 21.99 16.44
C ASN A 569 -0.53 20.77 16.06
N ILE A 570 0.48 21.01 15.22
CA ILE A 570 1.35 19.95 14.71
C ILE A 570 2.78 20.22 15.13
N GLN A 571 3.44 19.20 15.65
CA GLN A 571 4.87 19.13 15.92
C GLN A 571 5.45 17.94 15.16
N LEU A 572 6.65 18.06 14.64
CA LEU A 572 7.31 17.00 13.89
C LEU A 572 8.48 16.45 14.69
N ILE A 573 8.71 15.15 14.60
CA ILE A 573 9.82 14.44 15.22
C ILE A 573 10.57 13.74 14.10
N GLN A 574 11.83 14.12 13.86
CA GLN A 574 12.67 13.44 12.89
C GLN A 574 13.20 12.12 13.48
N HIS A 575 13.12 11.04 12.73
CA HIS A 575 13.67 9.73 13.06
C HIS A 575 14.68 9.24 12.02
N GLY A 576 14.37 9.37 10.72
CA GLY A 576 15.27 9.00 9.64
C GLY A 576 16.46 9.93 9.51
N ASP A 577 17.54 9.43 8.95
CA ASP A 577 18.80 10.12 8.68
C ASP A 577 19.18 10.11 7.19
N ASP A 578 18.26 9.73 6.33
CA ASP A 578 18.49 9.73 4.89
C ASP A 578 18.37 11.14 4.28
N PHE A 579 18.98 11.32 3.11
CA PHE A 579 19.01 12.57 2.39
C PHE A 579 17.63 13.22 2.21
N PHE A 580 16.60 12.44 1.85
CA PHE A 580 15.27 13.00 1.61
C PHE A 580 14.60 13.44 2.90
N THR A 581 14.82 12.71 3.99
CA THR A 581 14.36 13.07 5.33
C THR A 581 14.94 14.42 5.73
N ASP A 582 16.26 14.59 5.64
CA ASP A 582 16.92 15.85 5.99
C ASP A 582 16.42 16.99 5.12
N MET A 583 16.31 16.77 3.82
CA MET A 583 15.84 17.78 2.87
C MET A 583 14.40 18.23 3.17
N PHE A 584 13.48 17.30 3.47
CA PHE A 584 12.09 17.65 3.70
C PHE A 584 11.86 18.19 5.10
N MET A 585 12.51 17.64 6.12
CA MET A 585 12.43 18.17 7.49
C MET A 585 13.01 19.57 7.62
N ALA A 586 14.05 19.91 6.86
CA ALA A 586 14.61 21.26 6.81
C ALA A 586 13.59 22.33 6.36
N GLN A 587 12.53 21.95 5.61
CA GLN A 587 11.46 22.87 5.21
C GLN A 587 10.57 23.27 6.40
N TYR A 588 10.52 22.45 7.45
CA TYR A 588 9.65 22.58 8.60
C TYR A 588 10.41 22.71 9.92
N GLN A 589 11.63 23.23 9.86
CA GLN A 589 12.54 23.33 11.01
C GLN A 589 11.92 24.00 12.26
N ASP A 590 11.00 24.96 12.05
CA ASP A 590 10.27 25.63 13.13
C ASP A 590 9.23 24.74 13.82
N LYS A 591 8.93 23.58 13.27
CA LYS A 591 7.99 22.58 13.80
C LYS A 591 8.67 21.33 14.33
N VAL A 592 9.96 21.10 13.97
CA VAL A 592 10.70 19.94 14.39
C VAL A 592 11.10 20.08 15.86
N ILE A 593 10.80 19.06 16.64
CA ILE A 593 11.19 18.94 18.05
C ILE A 593 12.03 17.67 18.26
N GLU A 594 12.79 17.65 19.33
CA GLU A 594 13.42 16.40 19.78
C GLU A 594 12.35 15.42 20.28
N MET A 595 12.65 14.12 20.23
CA MET A 595 11.77 13.07 20.75
C MET A 595 11.51 13.32 22.24
N PRO A 596 10.25 13.53 22.65
CA PRO A 596 9.97 13.73 24.09
C PRO A 596 10.08 12.40 24.86
N GLU A 597 10.65 12.41 26.05
CA GLU A 597 10.84 11.24 26.90
C GLU A 597 9.53 10.46 27.16
N TRP A 598 8.40 11.17 27.30
CA TRP A 598 7.11 10.54 27.54
C TRP A 598 6.61 9.75 26.31
N LEU A 599 7.04 10.12 25.09
CA LEU A 599 6.64 9.46 23.85
C LEU A 599 7.46 8.19 23.59
N GLU A 600 8.70 8.12 24.07
CA GLU A 600 9.60 6.98 23.85
C GLU A 600 8.98 5.63 24.23
N LYS A 601 8.08 5.64 25.23
CA LYS A 601 7.36 4.46 25.71
C LYS A 601 6.03 4.18 24.99
N GLN A 602 5.52 5.15 24.23
CA GLN A 602 4.21 5.04 23.54
C GLN A 602 4.35 4.91 22.02
N ILE A 603 5.53 5.16 21.48
CA ILE A 603 5.80 5.13 20.06
C ILE A 603 5.75 3.71 19.51
N ARG A 604 5.31 3.58 18.26
CA ARG A 604 5.23 2.32 17.53
C ARG A 604 5.74 2.51 16.09
N TYR A 605 6.52 1.56 15.62
CA TYR A 605 6.95 1.54 14.22
C TYR A 605 5.74 1.28 13.30
N PRO A 606 5.58 1.98 12.16
CA PRO A 606 4.40 1.83 11.29
C PRO A 606 4.23 0.42 10.73
N GLN A 607 3.06 -0.16 10.95
CA GLN A 607 2.74 -1.53 10.55
C GLN A 607 2.85 -1.74 9.03
N GLU A 608 2.38 -0.78 8.24
CA GLU A 608 2.39 -0.86 6.78
C GLU A 608 3.81 -0.91 6.23
N LEU A 609 4.71 -0.13 6.84
CA LEU A 609 6.12 -0.13 6.45
C LEU A 609 6.83 -1.41 6.90
N PHE A 610 6.53 -1.91 8.10
CA PHE A 610 7.05 -3.17 8.60
C PHE A 610 6.63 -4.35 7.72
N ASN A 611 5.34 -4.43 7.39
CA ASN A 611 4.80 -5.46 6.51
C ASN A 611 5.46 -5.41 5.12
N TRP A 612 5.59 -4.22 4.53
CA TRP A 612 6.23 -4.06 3.24
C TRP A 612 7.71 -4.48 3.26
N LYS A 613 8.48 -4.06 4.27
CA LYS A 613 9.88 -4.49 4.41
C LYS A 613 9.99 -6.01 4.57
N THR A 614 9.08 -6.61 5.33
CA THR A 614 9.02 -8.07 5.48
C THR A 614 8.65 -8.76 4.17
N GLU A 615 7.72 -8.23 3.38
CA GLU A 615 7.42 -8.75 2.04
C GLU A 615 8.63 -8.66 1.10
N MET A 616 9.40 -7.58 1.17
CA MET A 616 10.66 -7.45 0.43
C MET A 616 11.69 -8.48 0.90
N TYR A 617 11.81 -8.68 2.21
CA TYR A 617 12.70 -9.67 2.81
C TYR A 617 12.33 -11.09 2.37
N ASN A 618 11.06 -11.44 2.34
CA ASN A 618 10.56 -12.75 1.92
C ASN A 618 11.12 -13.25 0.58
N ILE A 619 11.51 -12.34 -0.29
CA ILE A 619 12.03 -12.63 -1.63
C ILE A 619 13.54 -12.38 -1.70
N TYR A 620 13.98 -11.22 -1.21
CA TYR A 620 15.33 -10.70 -1.46
C TYR A 620 16.33 -11.02 -0.33
N HIS A 621 15.95 -11.80 0.71
CA HIS A 621 16.92 -12.42 1.61
C HIS A 621 17.77 -13.45 0.86
N VAL A 622 17.21 -14.11 -0.16
CA VAL A 622 17.94 -15.04 -1.03
C VAL A 622 18.90 -14.27 -1.91
N THR A 623 20.18 -14.26 -1.55
CA THR A 623 21.24 -13.55 -2.27
C THR A 623 21.92 -14.40 -3.34
N ASP A 624 21.87 -15.74 -3.20
CA ASP A 624 22.37 -16.67 -4.21
C ASP A 624 21.46 -16.65 -5.44
N VAL A 625 22.04 -16.33 -6.59
CA VAL A 625 21.28 -16.11 -7.84
C VAL A 625 20.63 -17.40 -8.35
N ASP A 626 21.27 -18.54 -8.16
CA ASP A 626 20.77 -19.82 -8.63
C ASP A 626 19.55 -20.25 -7.81
N THR A 627 19.64 -20.11 -6.50
CA THR A 627 18.54 -20.35 -5.56
C THR A 627 17.39 -19.37 -5.80
N PHE A 628 17.70 -18.10 -6.05
CA PHE A 628 16.71 -17.06 -6.36
C PHE A 628 15.90 -17.40 -7.64
N ILE A 629 16.57 -17.85 -8.71
CA ILE A 629 15.90 -18.24 -9.97
C ILE A 629 15.01 -19.46 -9.79
N GLN A 630 15.38 -20.37 -8.89
CA GLN A 630 14.59 -21.55 -8.57
C GLN A 630 13.39 -21.25 -7.67
N ALA A 631 13.43 -20.14 -6.94
CA ALA A 631 12.43 -19.68 -5.98
C ALA A 631 12.08 -20.71 -4.86
N ASN A 632 13.06 -21.53 -4.45
CA ASN A 632 12.88 -22.65 -3.55
C ASN A 632 12.91 -22.24 -2.05
N GLU A 633 13.50 -21.11 -1.73
CA GLU A 633 13.71 -20.65 -0.35
C GLU A 633 12.97 -19.34 -0.04
N PHE A 634 12.00 -18.96 -0.86
CA PHE A 634 11.21 -17.77 -0.58
C PHE A 634 10.26 -18.01 0.60
N TYR A 635 10.11 -16.99 1.44
CA TYR A 635 9.14 -16.98 2.52
C TYR A 635 7.82 -16.37 2.06
N GLU A 636 6.79 -16.55 2.86
CA GLU A 636 5.51 -15.88 2.69
C GLU A 636 4.88 -15.55 4.05
N ILE A 637 4.14 -14.46 4.11
CA ILE A 637 3.28 -14.15 5.25
C ILE A 637 2.01 -15.00 5.09
N PRO A 638 1.65 -15.82 6.09
CA PRO A 638 0.41 -16.60 6.05
C PRO A 638 -0.83 -15.72 5.83
N ARG A 639 -1.78 -16.19 5.03
CA ARG A 639 -3.00 -15.42 4.74
C ARG A 639 -3.81 -15.14 6.00
N GLY A 640 -4.18 -13.88 6.20
CA GLY A 640 -4.99 -13.44 7.33
C GLY A 640 -4.19 -13.31 8.63
N LEU A 641 -2.87 -13.36 8.55
CA LEU A 641 -1.99 -13.00 9.64
C LEU A 641 -1.67 -11.51 9.55
N ASP A 642 -1.85 -10.80 10.64
CA ASP A 642 -1.47 -9.41 10.80
C ASP A 642 -0.23 -9.32 11.71
N THR A 643 0.44 -8.18 11.70
CA THR A 643 1.51 -7.88 12.64
C THR A 643 0.96 -7.81 14.06
N TYR A 644 1.60 -8.52 14.98
CA TYR A 644 1.27 -8.47 16.40
C TYR A 644 2.20 -7.51 17.12
N TYR A 645 1.68 -6.46 17.71
CA TYR A 645 2.41 -5.61 18.65
C TYR A 645 2.23 -6.17 20.06
N ILE A 646 3.33 -6.55 20.68
CA ILE A 646 3.36 -7.33 21.94
C ILE A 646 4.55 -6.93 22.81
N GLU A 647 4.43 -7.14 24.12
CA GLU A 647 5.57 -7.21 25.02
C GLU A 647 6.16 -8.62 24.93
N ALA A 648 7.34 -8.76 24.39
CA ALA A 648 7.98 -10.06 24.20
C ALA A 648 9.48 -10.01 24.46
N LYS A 649 10.06 -11.19 24.74
CA LYS A 649 11.47 -11.38 24.97
C LYS A 649 12.07 -12.34 23.92
N PRO A 650 12.34 -11.86 22.70
CA PRO A 650 13.02 -12.67 21.68
C PRO A 650 14.39 -13.13 22.13
N PRO A 651 15.00 -14.15 21.49
CA PRO A 651 16.34 -14.59 21.84
C PRO A 651 17.34 -13.44 21.75
N GLY A 652 18.17 -13.28 22.82
CA GLY A 652 19.17 -12.20 22.88
C GLY A 652 18.71 -10.95 23.62
N PHE A 653 17.42 -10.81 23.93
CA PHE A 653 16.91 -9.71 24.74
C PHE A 653 17.10 -10.01 26.23
N GLU A 654 17.52 -9.02 27.01
CA GLU A 654 17.69 -9.16 28.45
C GLU A 654 16.37 -9.09 29.20
N GLU A 655 15.46 -8.19 28.75
CA GLU A 655 14.14 -7.94 29.34
C GLU A 655 13.07 -8.04 28.25
N PRO A 656 11.77 -8.17 28.59
CA PRO A 656 10.69 -7.99 27.63
C PRO A 656 10.70 -6.57 27.07
N GLU A 657 10.52 -6.44 25.75
CA GLU A 657 10.44 -5.16 25.04
C GLU A 657 9.17 -5.09 24.18
N PHE A 658 8.75 -3.88 23.88
CA PHE A 658 7.62 -3.67 22.98
C PHE A 658 8.05 -3.86 21.53
N VAL A 659 7.55 -4.91 20.90
CA VAL A 659 7.96 -5.32 19.56
C VAL A 659 6.77 -5.56 18.65
N GLY A 660 6.97 -5.33 17.35
CA GLY A 660 6.10 -5.87 16.31
C GLY A 660 6.64 -7.21 15.85
N LEU A 661 5.81 -8.24 15.80
CA LEU A 661 6.17 -9.60 15.42
C LEU A 661 5.33 -10.09 14.25
N LEU A 662 5.99 -10.69 13.24
CA LEU A 662 5.35 -11.27 12.07
C LEU A 662 5.97 -12.63 11.75
N SER A 663 5.18 -13.70 11.86
CA SER A 663 5.63 -15.06 11.58
C SER A 663 5.61 -15.35 10.08
N LEU A 664 6.65 -16.05 9.58
CA LEU A 664 6.83 -16.40 8.17
C LEU A 664 6.81 -17.91 7.97
N GLU A 665 6.22 -18.35 6.88
CA GLU A 665 6.23 -19.73 6.43
C GLU A 665 7.03 -19.87 5.14
N LEU A 666 7.56 -21.05 4.85
CA LEU A 666 8.25 -21.32 3.60
C LEU A 666 7.22 -21.42 2.47
N ARG A 667 7.41 -20.63 1.42
CA ARG A 667 6.48 -20.54 0.30
C ARG A 667 6.32 -21.87 -0.43
N GLY A 668 5.06 -22.34 -0.53
CA GLY A 668 4.75 -23.56 -1.26
C GLY A 668 5.20 -24.85 -0.57
N SER A 669 5.62 -24.82 0.71
CA SER A 669 5.99 -26.03 1.44
C SER A 669 4.76 -26.88 1.81
N GLN A 670 4.91 -28.19 1.69
CA GLN A 670 3.95 -29.13 2.28
C GLN A 670 4.25 -29.22 3.79
N GLY A 671 3.27 -28.88 4.62
CA GLY A 671 3.38 -29.00 6.07
C GLY A 671 3.47 -27.70 6.85
N ARG A 672 3.55 -26.54 6.16
CA ARG A 672 3.44 -25.19 6.73
C ARG A 672 4.13 -25.02 8.09
N ASN A 673 5.40 -25.37 8.12
CA ASN A 673 6.27 -25.14 9.28
C ASN A 673 6.66 -23.67 9.31
N LEU A 674 6.90 -23.16 10.51
CA LEU A 674 7.47 -21.84 10.69
C LEU A 674 8.86 -21.81 10.05
N ALA A 675 9.07 -20.89 9.12
CA ALA A 675 10.39 -20.64 8.54
C ALA A 675 11.20 -19.68 9.40
N GLY A 676 10.52 -18.83 10.14
CA GLY A 676 11.10 -17.85 11.04
C GLY A 676 10.08 -16.78 11.40
N TYR A 677 10.51 -15.79 12.13
CA TYR A 677 9.69 -14.63 12.43
C TYR A 677 10.53 -13.35 12.40
N MET A 678 9.90 -12.31 11.86
CA MET A 678 10.47 -10.96 11.81
C MET A 678 10.02 -10.20 13.05
N VAL A 679 10.96 -9.49 13.68
CA VAL A 679 10.72 -8.62 14.82
C VAL A 679 11.14 -7.20 14.46
N VAL A 680 10.34 -6.21 14.82
CA VAL A 680 10.72 -4.80 14.81
C VAL A 680 10.63 -4.22 16.20
N GLU A 681 11.74 -3.60 16.67
CA GLU A 681 11.81 -2.97 17.98
C GLU A 681 11.09 -1.62 17.99
N ASN A 682 10.30 -1.34 19.02
CA ASN A 682 9.61 -0.07 19.20
C ASN A 682 10.22 0.79 20.32
N ASP A 683 11.09 0.22 21.14
CA ASP A 683 11.76 0.94 22.22
C ASP A 683 12.94 1.77 21.68
N THR A 684 13.08 3.00 22.17
CA THR A 684 14.25 3.85 21.88
C THR A 684 15.47 3.37 22.67
N PRO A 685 16.69 3.42 22.12
CA PRO A 685 17.06 4.03 20.82
C PRO A 685 16.89 3.13 19.59
N ASN A 686 16.36 1.92 19.75
CA ASN A 686 16.32 0.89 18.70
C ASN A 686 15.03 0.94 17.85
N LEU A 687 14.22 1.95 17.98
CA LEU A 687 12.98 2.09 17.22
C LEU A 687 13.20 1.85 15.72
N GLY A 688 12.50 0.84 15.17
CA GLY A 688 12.59 0.46 13.77
C GLY A 688 13.73 -0.50 13.41
N LYS A 689 14.57 -0.87 14.37
CA LYS A 689 15.54 -1.93 14.18
C LYS A 689 14.83 -3.27 13.96
N MET A 690 15.16 -3.94 12.85
CA MET A 690 14.54 -5.21 12.48
C MET A 690 15.48 -6.38 12.68
N GLN A 691 14.94 -7.47 13.18
CA GLN A 691 15.66 -8.71 13.41
C GLN A 691 14.85 -9.88 12.85
N PHE A 692 15.51 -10.77 12.14
CA PHE A 692 14.90 -12.00 11.64
C PHE A 692 15.45 -13.21 12.35
N TYR A 693 14.58 -14.02 12.91
CA TYR A 693 14.91 -15.27 13.59
C TYR A 693 14.55 -16.44 12.68
N GLU A 694 15.55 -17.00 12.00
CA GLU A 694 15.39 -18.12 11.09
C GLU A 694 15.27 -19.43 11.86
N VAL A 695 14.24 -20.22 11.58
CA VAL A 695 14.10 -21.60 12.06
C VAL A 695 14.66 -22.54 10.99
N PRO A 696 15.79 -23.22 11.21
CA PRO A 696 16.41 -24.09 10.21
C PRO A 696 15.48 -25.22 9.75
N ILE A 697 15.39 -25.43 8.44
CA ILE A 697 14.51 -26.43 7.83
C ILE A 697 14.92 -27.86 8.22
N ASP A 698 16.20 -28.09 8.48
CA ASP A 698 16.82 -29.36 8.88
C ASP A 698 16.90 -29.54 10.39
N SER A 699 16.30 -28.64 11.18
CA SER A 699 16.21 -28.79 12.63
C SER A 699 15.46 -30.07 13.02
N ASP A 700 15.98 -30.77 14.03
CA ASP A 700 15.33 -31.96 14.59
C ASP A 700 13.95 -31.63 15.20
N THR A 701 13.80 -30.41 15.74
CA THR A 701 12.55 -29.90 16.30
C THR A 701 11.97 -28.86 15.35
N LYS A 702 10.79 -29.13 14.83
CA LYS A 702 10.07 -28.23 13.92
C LYS A 702 9.01 -27.45 14.68
N LEU A 703 8.95 -26.15 14.47
CA LEU A 703 7.83 -25.33 14.91
C LEU A 703 6.75 -25.31 13.82
N LEU A 704 5.50 -25.42 14.23
CA LEU A 704 4.40 -25.20 13.30
C LEU A 704 4.31 -23.72 12.93
N GLY A 705 4.02 -23.45 11.67
CA GLY A 705 3.57 -22.12 11.26
C GLY A 705 2.18 -21.80 11.82
N PRO A 706 1.80 -20.52 11.82
CA PRO A 706 0.53 -20.06 12.40
C PRO A 706 -0.71 -20.79 11.88
N THR A 707 -0.72 -21.15 10.60
CA THR A 707 -1.83 -21.90 9.99
C THR A 707 -1.95 -23.29 10.57
N SER A 708 -0.85 -24.02 10.71
CA SER A 708 -0.85 -25.40 11.20
C SER A 708 -1.06 -25.50 12.72
N VAL A 709 -0.71 -24.46 13.47
CA VAL A 709 -0.99 -24.38 14.92
C VAL A 709 -2.50 -24.43 15.19
N ARG A 710 -3.29 -23.73 14.41
CA ARG A 710 -4.76 -23.73 14.53
C ARG A 710 -5.34 -25.12 14.25
N GLU A 711 -4.79 -25.83 13.27
CA GLU A 711 -5.17 -27.22 13.01
C GLU A 711 -4.76 -28.17 14.15
N ALA A 712 -3.58 -27.94 14.75
CA ALA A 712 -3.12 -28.74 15.89
C ALA A 712 -4.05 -28.55 17.10
N LEU A 713 -4.49 -27.33 17.37
CA LEU A 713 -5.47 -27.01 18.40
C LEU A 713 -6.82 -27.70 18.12
N ASP A 714 -7.34 -27.64 16.91
CA ASP A 714 -8.61 -28.27 16.55
C ASP A 714 -8.59 -29.80 16.62
N ARG A 715 -7.42 -30.43 16.48
CA ARG A 715 -7.22 -31.88 16.60
C ARG A 715 -7.02 -32.36 18.05
N ASP A 716 -6.75 -31.45 18.98
CA ASP A 716 -6.57 -31.84 20.38
C ASP A 716 -7.88 -32.30 21.01
N PRO A 717 -7.94 -33.53 21.61
CA PRO A 717 -9.17 -34.10 22.14
C PRO A 717 -9.78 -33.28 23.28
N ASP A 718 -8.95 -32.69 24.14
CA ASP A 718 -9.39 -31.90 25.28
C ASP A 718 -10.02 -30.60 24.80
N PHE A 719 -9.40 -29.97 23.78
CA PHE A 719 -9.95 -28.77 23.14
C PHE A 719 -11.25 -29.08 22.36
N ALA A 720 -11.34 -30.19 21.62
CA ALA A 720 -12.54 -30.59 20.90
C ALA A 720 -13.75 -30.79 21.85
N GLN A 721 -13.52 -31.35 23.02
CA GLN A 721 -14.53 -31.45 24.07
C GLN A 721 -14.93 -30.08 24.60
N LEU A 722 -13.95 -29.23 24.91
CA LEU A 722 -14.18 -27.87 25.41
C LEU A 722 -14.93 -27.00 24.39
N LYS A 723 -14.57 -27.09 23.11
CA LYS A 723 -15.24 -26.40 22.01
C LYS A 723 -16.73 -26.71 21.95
N THR A 724 -17.09 -27.98 22.23
CA THR A 724 -18.50 -28.40 22.29
C THR A 724 -19.21 -27.81 23.50
N LEU A 725 -18.55 -27.76 24.65
CA LEU A 725 -19.12 -27.14 25.88
C LEU A 725 -19.33 -25.63 25.75
N LEU A 726 -18.40 -24.94 25.08
CA LEU A 726 -18.44 -23.50 24.86
C LEU A 726 -19.40 -23.06 23.72
N ARG A 727 -20.04 -24.01 23.02
CA ARG A 727 -21.06 -23.77 21.97
C ARG A 727 -20.56 -22.87 20.82
N ASN A 728 -19.59 -23.36 20.08
CA ASN A 728 -18.96 -22.66 18.97
C ASN A 728 -18.25 -21.36 19.41
N PRO A 729 -17.20 -21.47 20.20
CA PRO A 729 -16.41 -20.33 20.62
C PRO A 729 -15.67 -19.73 19.42
N ARG A 730 -15.37 -18.43 19.51
CA ARG A 730 -14.45 -17.79 18.60
C ARG A 730 -13.00 -18.05 19.07
N ILE A 731 -12.19 -18.58 18.17
CA ILE A 731 -10.75 -18.73 18.39
C ILE A 731 -10.09 -17.40 18.00
N GLY A 732 -9.32 -16.82 18.90
CA GLY A 732 -8.62 -15.56 18.70
C GLY A 732 -7.30 -15.70 17.95
N ASP A 733 -6.44 -14.69 18.06
CA ASP A 733 -5.14 -14.64 17.43
C ASP A 733 -4.21 -15.71 18.03
N ASN A 734 -3.37 -16.31 17.20
CA ASN A 734 -2.34 -17.24 17.62
C ASN A 734 -0.99 -16.53 17.60
N ILE A 735 -0.59 -16.02 18.74
CA ILE A 735 0.62 -15.21 18.87
C ILE A 735 1.74 -16.08 19.44
N LEU A 736 2.89 -16.07 18.76
CA LEU A 736 4.08 -16.76 19.19
C LEU A 736 4.81 -15.96 20.27
N TYR A 737 5.06 -16.58 21.41
CA TYR A 737 5.89 -16.06 22.49
C TYR A 737 7.01 -17.03 22.82
N ARG A 738 8.15 -16.48 23.19
CA ARG A 738 9.22 -17.25 23.80
C ARG A 738 9.16 -17.09 25.31
N VAL A 739 8.81 -18.17 26.01
CA VAL A 739 8.78 -18.21 27.47
C VAL A 739 9.95 -19.06 27.97
N GLY A 740 10.97 -18.40 28.47
CA GLY A 740 12.26 -19.04 28.78
C GLY A 740 12.92 -19.64 27.54
N GLU A 741 13.01 -20.97 27.47
CA GLU A 741 13.56 -21.67 26.30
C GLU A 741 12.48 -22.37 25.43
N HIS A 742 11.18 -22.05 25.64
CA HIS A 742 10.07 -22.67 24.92
C HIS A 742 9.36 -21.67 24.03
N ASP A 743 9.30 -21.97 22.72
CA ASP A 743 8.51 -21.25 21.76
C ASP A 743 7.09 -21.80 21.75
N THR A 744 6.14 -21.00 22.18
CA THR A 744 4.76 -21.43 22.43
C THR A 744 3.78 -20.42 21.89
N TYR A 745 2.79 -20.89 21.15
CA TYR A 745 1.67 -20.07 20.70
C TYR A 745 0.62 -19.98 21.80
N PHE A 746 0.22 -18.76 22.14
CA PHE A 746 -0.91 -18.51 23.03
C PHE A 746 -2.12 -18.12 22.19
N ILE A 747 -3.21 -18.86 22.36
CA ILE A 747 -4.42 -18.73 21.57
C ILE A 747 -5.60 -18.54 22.52
N PRO A 748 -6.15 -17.33 22.61
CA PRO A 748 -7.35 -17.09 23.39
C PRO A 748 -8.60 -17.67 22.70
N VAL A 749 -9.51 -18.20 23.48
CA VAL A 749 -10.77 -18.77 23.04
C VAL A 749 -11.90 -18.05 23.74
N TYR A 750 -12.75 -17.36 22.98
CA TYR A 750 -13.80 -16.52 23.52
C TYR A 750 -15.17 -17.16 23.38
N THR A 751 -16.00 -17.00 24.41
CA THR A 751 -17.40 -17.39 24.39
C THR A 751 -18.27 -16.24 23.91
N ALA A 752 -19.31 -16.55 23.16
CA ALA A 752 -20.34 -15.58 22.86
C ALA A 752 -21.18 -15.31 24.12
N GLY A 753 -21.26 -14.05 24.52
CA GLY A 753 -22.17 -13.63 25.62
C GLY A 753 -23.65 -13.77 25.22
N ALA A 754 -24.53 -13.62 26.19
CA ALA A 754 -25.98 -13.63 25.96
C ALA A 754 -26.38 -12.55 24.92
N GLY A 755 -26.91 -13.00 23.79
CA GLY A 755 -27.20 -12.15 22.62
C GLY A 755 -26.10 -12.04 21.57
N GLY A 756 -24.98 -12.79 21.73
CA GLY A 756 -23.88 -12.85 20.73
C GLY A 756 -23.00 -11.59 20.65
N VAL A 757 -23.12 -10.67 21.60
CA VAL A 757 -22.54 -9.32 21.48
C VAL A 757 -21.29 -9.13 22.34
N VAL A 758 -21.15 -9.81 23.47
CA VAL A 758 -20.02 -9.59 24.39
C VAL A 758 -19.11 -10.80 24.39
N ALA A 759 -17.88 -10.63 23.96
CA ALA A 759 -16.84 -11.65 24.08
C ALA A 759 -16.40 -11.76 25.56
N GLN A 760 -16.38 -12.98 26.08
CA GLN A 760 -15.76 -13.32 27.35
C GLN A 760 -14.67 -14.34 27.07
N LEU A 761 -13.53 -14.20 27.72
CA LEU A 761 -12.48 -15.21 27.66
C LEU A 761 -13.01 -16.53 28.29
N GLY A 762 -13.03 -17.59 27.49
CA GLY A 762 -13.49 -18.91 27.92
C GLY A 762 -12.34 -19.81 28.36
N THR A 763 -11.21 -19.73 27.68
CA THR A 763 -9.97 -20.45 27.99
C THR A 763 -8.82 -19.87 27.15
N ILE A 764 -7.61 -20.19 27.51
CA ILE A 764 -6.39 -19.93 26.75
C ILE A 764 -5.77 -21.28 26.41
N ALA A 765 -5.35 -21.44 25.15
CA ALA A 765 -4.58 -22.61 24.73
C ALA A 765 -3.10 -22.19 24.53
N ALA A 766 -2.20 -22.93 25.14
CA ALA A 766 -0.77 -22.87 24.91
C ALA A 766 -0.37 -24.07 24.03
N VAL A 767 0.10 -23.80 22.80
CA VAL A 767 0.46 -24.82 21.82
C VAL A 767 1.95 -24.74 21.53
N GLY A 768 2.67 -25.81 21.87
CA GLY A 768 4.11 -25.88 21.68
C GLY A 768 4.57 -27.25 21.20
N ALA A 769 5.82 -27.31 20.70
CA ALA A 769 6.41 -28.53 20.17
C ALA A 769 6.60 -29.59 21.28
N ALA A 770 6.56 -30.86 20.88
CA ALA A 770 6.86 -32.01 21.72
C ALA A 770 8.15 -32.69 21.26
N PHE A 771 8.82 -33.43 22.18
CA PHE A 771 10.05 -34.19 21.85
C PHE A 771 9.86 -35.25 20.77
N THR A 772 8.61 -35.67 20.54
CA THR A 772 8.23 -36.67 19.50
C THR A 772 8.04 -36.07 18.12
N GLY A 773 8.21 -34.76 17.96
CA GLY A 773 7.82 -34.05 16.74
C GLY A 773 6.31 -33.81 16.62
N GLU A 774 5.52 -34.21 17.61
CA GLU A 774 4.11 -33.89 17.77
C GLU A 774 3.95 -32.55 18.52
N TYR A 775 2.71 -32.13 18.72
CA TYR A 775 2.39 -30.90 19.46
C TYR A 775 1.56 -31.24 20.69
N TYR A 776 1.84 -30.52 21.75
CA TYR A 776 1.01 -30.55 22.95
C TYR A 776 0.23 -29.26 23.09
N VAL A 777 -1.01 -29.40 23.50
CA VAL A 777 -1.92 -28.29 23.78
C VAL A 777 -2.20 -28.28 25.27
N GLY A 778 -1.75 -27.24 25.97
CA GLY A 778 -2.13 -26.94 27.35
C GLY A 778 -3.34 -26.02 27.36
N LEU A 779 -4.35 -26.31 28.16
CA LEU A 779 -5.55 -25.49 28.33
C LEU A 779 -5.60 -24.93 29.75
N GLY A 780 -5.93 -23.65 29.88
CA GLY A 780 -6.04 -23.00 31.17
C GLY A 780 -6.87 -21.73 31.14
N ASP A 781 -7.28 -21.25 32.29
CA ASP A 781 -8.07 -20.01 32.43
C ASP A 781 -7.17 -18.76 32.41
N THR A 782 -5.86 -18.94 32.59
CA THR A 782 -4.83 -17.90 32.52
C THR A 782 -3.67 -18.37 31.63
N GLN A 783 -2.84 -17.43 31.18
CA GLN A 783 -1.62 -17.72 30.42
C GLN A 783 -0.69 -18.68 31.18
N GLU A 784 -0.51 -18.42 32.47
CA GLU A 784 0.31 -19.28 33.37
C GLU A 784 -0.24 -20.72 33.42
N SER A 785 -1.54 -20.88 33.67
CA SER A 785 -2.14 -22.21 33.80
C SER A 785 -2.16 -22.98 32.48
N ALA A 786 -2.34 -22.30 31.37
CA ALA A 786 -2.25 -22.90 30.02
C ALA A 786 -0.82 -23.37 29.72
N PHE A 787 0.18 -22.55 30.03
CA PHE A 787 1.58 -22.89 29.84
C PHE A 787 2.02 -24.03 30.80
N GLU A 788 1.56 -24.00 32.05
CA GLU A 788 1.79 -25.10 33.02
C GLU A 788 1.24 -26.42 32.46
N ALA A 789 0.01 -26.43 31.95
CA ALA A 789 -0.62 -27.63 31.36
C ALA A 789 0.18 -28.15 30.16
N TYR A 790 0.71 -27.25 29.30
CA TYR A 790 1.61 -27.63 28.22
C TYR A 790 2.93 -28.28 28.78
N LEU A 791 3.57 -27.65 29.71
CA LEU A 791 4.81 -28.19 30.31
C LEU A 791 4.59 -29.52 31.01
N GLN A 792 3.45 -29.72 31.68
CA GLN A 792 3.08 -31.00 32.29
C GLN A 792 2.96 -32.10 31.22
N LYS A 793 2.31 -31.85 30.12
CA LYS A 793 2.23 -32.78 28.96
C LYS A 793 3.64 -33.05 28.40
N LEU A 794 4.47 -32.05 28.24
CA LEU A 794 5.85 -32.15 27.75
C LEU A 794 6.73 -33.00 28.70
N SER A 795 6.54 -32.88 29.98
CA SER A 795 7.30 -33.63 30.99
C SER A 795 6.84 -35.10 31.21
N GLY A 796 5.80 -35.51 30.49
CA GLY A 796 5.22 -36.87 30.58
C GLY A 796 4.41 -37.11 31.84
N VAL A 797 4.07 -36.07 32.61
CA VAL A 797 3.12 -36.17 33.72
C VAL A 797 1.73 -36.33 33.10
N ALA A 798 1.22 -37.55 33.14
CA ALA A 798 -0.17 -37.80 32.78
C ALA A 798 -1.08 -36.96 33.70
N THR A 799 -1.68 -35.92 33.21
CA THR A 799 -2.80 -35.26 33.88
C THR A 799 -3.92 -36.27 33.98
N THR A 800 -4.05 -36.87 35.18
CA THR A 800 -5.21 -37.73 35.49
C THR A 800 -6.44 -36.84 35.65
N SER A 801 -6.99 -36.37 34.56
CA SER A 801 -8.41 -36.06 34.49
C SER A 801 -9.10 -37.39 34.10
N SER A 802 -9.63 -38.06 35.09
CA SER A 802 -10.38 -39.29 34.97
C SER A 802 -11.64 -39.07 34.09
N VAL A 803 -11.56 -39.41 32.81
CA VAL A 803 -12.73 -39.87 32.05
C VAL A 803 -12.30 -41.09 31.29
N THR A 804 -12.57 -42.24 31.87
CA THR A 804 -12.58 -43.52 31.19
C THR A 804 -13.65 -43.51 30.11
N SER A 805 -13.26 -43.56 28.87
CA SER A 805 -13.99 -44.30 27.81
C SER A 805 -13.05 -44.51 26.64
N GLY A 806 -12.76 -45.80 26.42
CA GLY A 806 -12.01 -46.24 25.26
C GLY A 806 -12.74 -45.90 23.95
N GLY A 807 -12.06 -45.22 23.09
CA GLY A 807 -12.44 -45.03 21.71
C GLY A 807 -11.16 -44.84 20.91
N VAL A 808 -10.79 -45.88 20.20
CA VAL A 808 -9.74 -45.85 19.18
C VAL A 808 -10.10 -44.75 18.19
N SER A 809 -9.33 -43.66 18.20
CA SER A 809 -9.41 -42.62 17.18
C SER A 809 -8.87 -43.24 15.89
N MET A 810 -9.73 -43.76 15.03
CA MET A 810 -9.37 -43.94 13.64
C MET A 810 -9.22 -42.56 12.99
N ILE A 811 -8.00 -42.19 12.69
CA ILE A 811 -7.73 -41.12 11.70
C ILE A 811 -8.24 -41.73 10.38
N MET A 812 -9.41 -41.29 9.92
CA MET A 812 -9.87 -41.64 8.58
C MET A 812 -8.91 -41.00 7.58
N ASP A 813 -8.25 -41.83 6.78
CA ASP A 813 -7.49 -41.36 5.62
C ASP A 813 -8.44 -40.75 4.57
N LYS A 814 -7.88 -40.09 3.55
CA LYS A 814 -8.68 -39.45 2.48
C LYS A 814 -9.67 -40.44 1.87
N THR A 815 -9.26 -41.68 1.61
CA THR A 815 -10.06 -42.73 1.00
C THR A 815 -11.25 -43.13 1.89
N ALA A 816 -11.05 -43.25 3.19
CA ALA A 816 -12.13 -43.56 4.13
C ALA A 816 -13.15 -42.40 4.26
N ARG A 817 -12.72 -41.14 4.07
CA ARG A 817 -13.65 -40.00 4.02
C ARG A 817 -14.48 -40.00 2.74
N GLU A 818 -13.85 -40.27 1.61
CA GLU A 818 -14.51 -40.40 0.32
C GLU A 818 -15.55 -41.52 0.35
N ASP A 819 -15.21 -42.69 0.90
CA ASP A 819 -16.14 -43.82 1.06
C ASP A 819 -17.32 -43.46 1.97
N ALA A 820 -17.09 -42.70 3.06
CA ALA A 820 -18.17 -42.26 3.95
C ALA A 820 -19.12 -41.26 3.25
N ILE A 821 -18.61 -40.36 2.42
CA ILE A 821 -19.43 -39.46 1.61
C ILE A 821 -20.21 -40.23 0.56
N MET A 822 -19.58 -41.18 -0.12
CA MET A 822 -20.22 -42.01 -1.13
C MET A 822 -21.34 -42.85 -0.54
N SER A 823 -21.19 -43.39 0.68
CA SER A 823 -22.20 -44.14 1.36
C SER A 823 -23.51 -43.38 1.59
N ILE A 824 -23.44 -42.03 1.79
CA ILE A 824 -24.63 -41.18 1.94
C ILE A 824 -25.45 -41.15 0.63
N PHE A 825 -24.78 -41.10 -0.52
CA PHE A 825 -25.44 -41.13 -1.82
C PHE A 825 -26.00 -42.54 -2.14
N GLU A 826 -25.26 -43.58 -1.79
CA GLU A 826 -25.71 -44.99 -1.97
C GLU A 826 -26.93 -45.30 -1.12
N GLU A 827 -26.98 -44.87 0.14
CA GLU A 827 -28.13 -45.04 1.03
C GLU A 827 -29.43 -44.42 0.47
N LYS A 828 -29.27 -43.38 -0.35
CA LYS A 828 -30.37 -42.66 -1.02
C LYS A 828 -30.65 -43.17 -2.42
N GLU A 829 -30.04 -44.28 -2.85
CA GLU A 829 -30.18 -44.92 -4.19
C GLU A 829 -29.87 -43.96 -5.36
N ILE A 830 -28.95 -42.98 -5.16
CA ILE A 830 -28.58 -42.00 -6.17
C ILE A 830 -27.43 -42.52 -7.02
N LYS A 831 -27.61 -42.52 -8.35
CA LYS A 831 -26.55 -42.88 -9.29
C LYS A 831 -25.61 -41.70 -9.54
N ILE A 832 -24.36 -41.88 -9.14
CA ILE A 832 -23.27 -40.94 -9.40
C ILE A 832 -22.57 -41.29 -10.72
N THR A 833 -22.21 -40.29 -11.51
CA THR A 833 -21.48 -40.45 -12.77
C THR A 833 -20.27 -39.55 -12.76
N THR A 834 -19.08 -40.10 -12.99
CA THR A 834 -17.87 -39.36 -13.16
C THR A 834 -17.66 -39.01 -14.64
N PRO A 835 -17.79 -37.76 -15.07
CA PRO A 835 -17.60 -37.38 -16.46
C PRO A 835 -16.10 -37.37 -16.82
N THR A 836 -15.78 -37.73 -18.06
CA THR A 836 -14.43 -37.66 -18.61
C THR A 836 -13.97 -36.21 -18.87
N SER A 837 -14.92 -35.31 -19.02
CA SER A 837 -14.66 -33.84 -19.10
C SER A 837 -15.95 -33.11 -18.72
N ILE A 838 -15.81 -32.01 -18.01
CA ILE A 838 -16.91 -31.08 -17.71
C ILE A 838 -16.71 -29.82 -18.54
N GLN A 839 -17.65 -29.52 -19.44
CA GLN A 839 -17.77 -28.19 -20.03
C GLN A 839 -18.68 -27.37 -19.11
N ILE A 840 -18.09 -26.36 -18.46
CA ILE A 840 -18.82 -25.45 -17.59
C ILE A 840 -19.77 -24.62 -18.47
N PRO A 841 -21.11 -24.66 -18.23
CA PRO A 841 -22.04 -23.78 -18.95
C PRO A 841 -21.73 -22.30 -18.68
N LEU A 842 -22.20 -21.41 -19.56
CA LEU A 842 -22.02 -19.96 -19.43
C LEU A 842 -22.62 -19.37 -18.13
N SER A 843 -23.58 -20.06 -17.53
CA SER A 843 -24.16 -19.72 -16.22
C SER A 843 -24.07 -20.94 -15.28
N PHE A 844 -23.55 -20.72 -14.08
CA PHE A 844 -23.51 -21.73 -13.02
C PHE A 844 -23.79 -21.06 -11.67
N SER A 845 -24.42 -21.77 -10.77
CA SER A 845 -24.55 -21.38 -9.37
C SER A 845 -23.39 -21.96 -8.56
N ILE A 846 -22.73 -21.12 -7.75
CA ILE A 846 -21.71 -21.57 -6.82
C ILE A 846 -22.42 -22.32 -5.68
N GLY A 847 -22.02 -23.57 -5.44
CA GLY A 847 -22.55 -24.38 -4.35
C GLY A 847 -21.91 -24.06 -3.01
N ASP A 848 -22.55 -24.54 -1.95
CA ASP A 848 -22.01 -24.44 -0.58
C ASP A 848 -20.76 -25.32 -0.44
N ILE A 849 -19.76 -24.86 0.30
CA ILE A 849 -18.56 -25.64 0.64
C ILE A 849 -18.74 -26.19 2.05
N ALA A 850 -18.61 -27.51 2.20
CA ALA A 850 -18.56 -28.16 3.50
C ALA A 850 -17.16 -28.72 3.74
N PHE A 851 -16.63 -28.55 4.94
CA PHE A 851 -15.39 -29.18 5.39
C PHE A 851 -15.75 -30.52 6.06
N TYR A 852 -15.29 -31.64 5.48
CA TYR A 852 -15.51 -32.93 6.07
C TYR A 852 -14.48 -33.23 7.15
N SER A 853 -14.85 -33.02 8.42
CA SER A 853 -14.18 -33.57 9.59
C SER A 853 -15.10 -34.53 10.33
N LYS A 854 -14.56 -35.32 11.25
CA LYS A 854 -15.40 -36.24 12.06
C LYS A 854 -16.46 -35.46 12.87
N ALA A 855 -16.19 -34.23 13.24
CA ALA A 855 -17.14 -33.31 13.90
C ALA A 855 -18.16 -32.71 12.92
N ASP A 856 -17.82 -32.61 11.63
CA ASP A 856 -18.68 -32.02 10.59
C ASP A 856 -19.45 -33.02 9.75
N LEU A 857 -19.42 -34.32 10.11
CA LEU A 857 -20.14 -35.36 9.40
C LEU A 857 -21.65 -35.09 9.35
N GLU A 858 -22.23 -34.60 10.44
CA GLU A 858 -23.65 -34.29 10.53
C GLU A 858 -24.01 -33.12 9.60
N SER A 859 -23.23 -32.03 9.59
CA SER A 859 -23.44 -30.89 8.70
C SER A 859 -23.23 -31.27 7.23
N THR A 860 -22.22 -32.09 6.94
CA THR A 860 -21.95 -32.58 5.60
C THR A 860 -23.10 -33.49 5.12
N THR A 861 -23.62 -34.38 5.98
CA THR A 861 -24.75 -35.22 5.69
C THR A 861 -26.03 -34.43 5.43
N GLU A 862 -26.26 -33.37 6.22
CA GLU A 862 -27.38 -32.46 6.04
C GLU A 862 -27.27 -31.68 4.71
N LEU A 863 -26.08 -31.18 4.37
CA LEU A 863 -25.83 -30.52 3.10
C LEU A 863 -26.08 -31.45 1.89
N ILE A 864 -25.54 -32.66 1.92
CA ILE A 864 -25.72 -33.63 0.87
C ILE A 864 -27.22 -34.00 0.76
N THR A 865 -27.92 -34.20 1.88
CA THR A 865 -29.35 -34.56 1.88
C THR A 865 -30.18 -33.40 1.31
N LYS A 866 -29.91 -32.19 1.64
CA LYS A 866 -30.52 -30.97 1.07
C LYS A 866 -30.28 -30.89 -0.44
N PHE A 867 -29.03 -31.05 -0.87
CA PHE A 867 -28.63 -31.05 -2.28
C PHE A 867 -29.35 -32.15 -3.10
N ILE A 868 -29.41 -33.38 -2.58
CA ILE A 868 -30.15 -34.48 -3.19
C ILE A 868 -31.65 -34.15 -3.32
N GLY A 869 -32.24 -33.54 -2.27
CA GLY A 869 -33.62 -33.09 -2.29
C GLY A 869 -33.89 -32.03 -3.38
N GLU A 870 -32.98 -31.06 -3.56
CA GLU A 870 -33.09 -30.07 -4.60
C GLU A 870 -32.86 -30.61 -6.02
N ALA A 871 -31.95 -31.56 -6.18
CA ALA A 871 -31.73 -32.26 -7.43
C ALA A 871 -32.94 -33.07 -7.88
N GLY A 872 -33.69 -33.62 -6.96
CA GLY A 872 -34.89 -34.47 -7.18
C GLY A 872 -34.58 -35.93 -7.48
N VAL A 873 -35.50 -36.81 -7.11
CA VAL A 873 -35.36 -38.27 -7.26
C VAL A 873 -35.22 -38.64 -8.73
N GLY A 874 -34.23 -39.48 -9.06
CA GLY A 874 -34.00 -40.03 -10.40
C GLY A 874 -33.11 -39.18 -11.31
N LYS A 875 -32.59 -38.04 -10.87
CA LYS A 875 -31.60 -37.26 -11.62
C LYS A 875 -30.19 -37.85 -11.48
N ARG A 876 -29.39 -37.69 -12.54
CA ARG A 876 -27.98 -38.08 -12.49
C ARG A 876 -27.17 -36.97 -11.81
N ILE A 877 -26.45 -37.34 -10.77
CA ILE A 877 -25.47 -36.47 -10.13
C ILE A 877 -24.11 -36.74 -10.76
N LEU A 878 -23.45 -35.69 -11.17
CA LEU A 878 -22.08 -35.69 -11.67
C LEU A 878 -21.12 -35.50 -10.49
N MET A 879 -20.03 -36.25 -10.47
CA MET A 879 -18.96 -36.12 -9.49
C MET A 879 -17.66 -35.80 -10.21
N TRP A 880 -16.89 -34.83 -9.71
CA TRP A 880 -15.54 -34.55 -10.18
C TRP A 880 -14.69 -34.03 -9.02
N GLU A 881 -13.41 -34.26 -9.13
CA GLU A 881 -12.43 -33.83 -8.12
C GLU A 881 -11.61 -32.67 -8.65
N VAL A 882 -11.33 -31.69 -7.79
CA VAL A 882 -10.38 -30.59 -8.02
C VAL A 882 -9.58 -30.45 -6.74
N ASP A 883 -8.30 -30.72 -6.81
CA ASP A 883 -7.39 -30.76 -5.68
C ASP A 883 -7.91 -31.66 -4.54
N ASP A 884 -8.12 -31.11 -3.34
CA ASP A 884 -8.63 -31.85 -2.19
C ASP A 884 -10.16 -31.72 -2.01
N THR A 885 -10.87 -31.31 -3.07
CA THR A 885 -12.32 -31.05 -3.03
C THR A 885 -13.04 -31.99 -3.96
N ILE A 886 -14.06 -32.69 -3.42
CA ILE A 886 -15.00 -33.49 -4.20
C ILE A 886 -16.23 -32.66 -4.49
N ASN A 887 -16.60 -32.56 -5.75
CA ASN A 887 -17.74 -31.79 -6.20
C ASN A 887 -18.86 -32.71 -6.71
N PHE A 888 -20.08 -32.41 -6.29
CA PHE A 888 -21.27 -33.08 -6.77
C PHE A 888 -22.19 -32.05 -7.41
N GLY A 889 -22.60 -32.29 -8.66
CA GLY A 889 -23.42 -31.34 -9.40
C GLY A 889 -24.50 -31.94 -10.23
N TYR A 890 -25.53 -31.18 -10.54
CA TYR A 890 -26.58 -31.53 -11.50
C TYR A 890 -26.90 -30.37 -12.42
N LEU A 891 -27.33 -30.67 -13.63
CA LEU A 891 -27.72 -29.67 -14.61
C LEU A 891 -29.23 -29.38 -14.50
N LYS A 892 -29.56 -28.08 -14.43
CA LYS A 892 -30.93 -27.58 -14.41
C LYS A 892 -31.13 -26.58 -15.54
N ILE A 893 -32.29 -26.64 -16.18
CA ILE A 893 -32.64 -25.65 -17.20
C ILE A 893 -33.55 -24.60 -16.55
N VAL A 894 -33.05 -23.35 -16.48
CA VAL A 894 -33.78 -22.18 -15.98
C VAL A 894 -33.86 -21.19 -17.10
N ASP A 895 -35.04 -20.72 -17.47
CA ASP A 895 -35.28 -19.72 -18.53
C ASP A 895 -34.53 -20.02 -19.85
N ASN A 896 -34.53 -21.27 -20.28
CA ASN A 896 -33.83 -21.74 -21.49
C ASN A 896 -32.27 -21.71 -21.40
N VAL A 897 -31.70 -21.48 -20.24
CA VAL A 897 -30.27 -21.56 -19.99
C VAL A 897 -30.00 -22.81 -19.14
N THR A 898 -28.93 -23.53 -19.48
CA THR A 898 -28.48 -24.66 -18.66
C THR A 898 -27.56 -24.17 -17.58
N GLU A 899 -27.97 -24.34 -16.34
CA GLU A 899 -27.19 -24.00 -15.14
C GLU A 899 -26.63 -25.24 -14.48
N LEU A 900 -25.39 -25.21 -14.04
CA LEU A 900 -24.76 -26.22 -13.20
C LEU A 900 -24.93 -25.83 -11.72
N HIS A 901 -25.78 -26.58 -11.01
CA HIS A 901 -25.91 -26.45 -9.56
C HIS A 901 -25.02 -27.51 -8.91
N TYR A 902 -24.15 -27.12 -8.00
CA TYR A 902 -23.22 -28.05 -7.37
C TYR A 902 -22.93 -27.69 -5.91
N ILE A 903 -22.51 -28.69 -5.16
CA ILE A 903 -21.88 -28.54 -3.85
C ILE A 903 -20.44 -29.01 -3.93
N ALA A 904 -19.57 -28.38 -3.16
CA ALA A 904 -18.18 -28.74 -3.02
C ALA A 904 -17.93 -29.23 -1.59
N ILE A 905 -17.24 -30.32 -1.43
CA ILE A 905 -16.90 -30.89 -0.12
C ILE A 905 -15.39 -31.06 -0.05
N GLU A 906 -14.75 -30.31 0.85
CA GLU A 906 -13.32 -30.39 1.06
C GLU A 906 -13.02 -31.61 1.94
N VAL A 907 -12.26 -32.58 1.40
CA VAL A 907 -11.99 -33.87 2.07
C VAL A 907 -10.71 -33.76 2.91
N GLY A 908 -9.97 -32.62 2.82
CA GLY A 908 -8.78 -32.31 3.60
C GLY A 908 -7.69 -33.40 3.59
N LYS A 909 -6.46 -33.00 3.75
CA LYS A 909 -5.30 -33.91 3.92
C LYS A 909 -5.40 -34.70 5.19
#